data_e8b4dd7c223cde1f3b289d380167b4ea
#
_entry.id   e8b4dd7c223cde1f3b289d380167b4ea
#
_cell.length_a   1.000
_cell.length_b   1.000
_cell.length_c   1.000
_cell.angle_alpha   90.00
_cell.angle_beta   90.00
_cell.angle_gamma   90.00
#
_symmetry.space_group_name_H-M   'P 1'
#
loop_
_entity.id
_entity.type
_entity.pdbx_description
1 polymer ?
#
loop_
_entity_poly.entity_id
_entity_poly.type
_entity_poly.pdbx_seq_one_letter_code
_entity_poly.pdbx_strand_id
1 'polypeptide(L)'
;MVPLEAGRQTIRFNVTHEGWNINYFTISVPVEIPSYEEVSMVNRWKNQYLTDDGSGVLKYAGNIDSDNIDAYSWDFIPDEDGYYTIQNQATGNYIVNDGSGFAACMAESGEGDSGKWILRNVSGYTKVTSLLDDTLSLALENQDSQNRVELAEAPDSWYSAHFTLNSTRFDYDIYPDKIVDGPYTMTADNGKELHSTYENNTWKLTKDISELPQFTAENMPISEALYNMALQESLEDIFTETSIHTGEKVEVFNTGANWNKVWTRDTAMSVQYSLAWAFPEQSGNSLLQKIQGDPQEWVEDTGTGGSYPASTDRIILAMAAWETYLATGDTEFLEKVYDVTKYTLEKDFHVNYDPNTGLFKGETSGLDHRSKTYPDWMDEGYFSDIMESKSCNTNIEYAVAFKVMEQASEILGKDPAETEKWAKHFEALKQAINDTFWMEEHGYYSSWQYPEYMGNVLAEKTDVIAAGYAVYFDIATPEMAEKLMENYPLVKYGADTVYPQKTGKNFSAIYHNRGVWPGWEAALMEAAMVGGNHELAGEIMKSIMYGAARNLSNEEVINYETGAGNDAHRQLWSVAGQLAGYYRVLFGMTYDLDGIHFAPYVPDWMVGPFELSNYSYRDATLNLKVSGQGDQVASLKVNGEEKGANYVLPADASGNYTVEIAMEDSGEHSAVNLKPENLVICPELPEMQLEDGVLSWTPDTRYTYKLWTGTEYIDVTGQDSYTIPQNVYGSYSLVAVDEDGIASELSEPIVWNPDGTVLKYEAEDASYNSDCFANSIQGYSGTGYVQDNRPNGGTDITFKVNVPVEGDYLVSALYNNGGDTTSGNYAAIRSVLLDGEDYGTMSFSITFDNAFYRSPRMRMHLTEGEHTITFTYNYNGNIYDQNMNISRNNLAMDQLILEDISTMSVVESPVQLGLDGPETVETNS
;
A
#
# COMPACT_ATOMS: atom_id res chain seq x y z
N MET A 1 8.75 -30.69 38.31
CA MET A 1 10.04 -30.00 38.62
C MET A 1 10.65 -30.56 39.89
N VAL A 2 11.98 -30.70 39.97
CA VAL A 2 12.67 -31.09 41.21
C VAL A 2 13.41 -29.85 41.71
N PRO A 3 12.99 -29.25 42.84
CA PRO A 3 13.70 -28.09 43.37
C PRO A 3 15.12 -28.44 43.75
N LEU A 4 16.12 -27.63 43.35
CA LEU A 4 17.48 -27.77 43.72
C LEU A 4 17.89 -26.58 44.60
N GLU A 5 18.55 -26.85 45.75
CA GLU A 5 19.07 -25.80 46.62
C GLU A 5 20.40 -25.26 46.07
N ALA A 6 20.75 -24.03 46.40
CA ALA A 6 22.05 -23.47 46.02
C ALA A 6 23.19 -24.32 46.57
N GLY A 7 24.16 -24.65 45.72
CA GLY A 7 25.38 -25.41 46.05
C GLY A 7 25.54 -26.68 45.22
N ARG A 8 26.48 -27.52 45.65
CA ARG A 8 26.78 -28.75 44.91
C ARG A 8 25.73 -29.83 45.25
N GLN A 9 24.96 -30.27 44.24
CA GLN A 9 23.94 -31.28 44.35
C GLN A 9 24.36 -32.57 43.62
N THR A 10 23.83 -33.72 44.03
CA THR A 10 23.99 -34.99 43.32
C THR A 10 22.62 -35.49 42.88
N ILE A 11 22.40 -35.55 41.54
CA ILE A 11 21.22 -36.12 40.92
C ILE A 11 21.50 -37.60 40.62
N ARG A 12 20.65 -38.51 41.13
CA ARG A 12 20.76 -39.92 40.89
C ARG A 12 19.58 -40.43 40.06
N PHE A 13 19.89 -41.02 38.91
CA PHE A 13 18.90 -41.71 38.09
C PHE A 13 18.85 -43.18 38.50
N ASN A 14 17.64 -43.67 38.89
CA ASN A 14 17.46 -45.08 39.26
C ASN A 14 16.80 -45.81 38.10
N VAL A 15 17.55 -46.61 37.37
CA VAL A 15 17.09 -47.35 36.21
C VAL A 15 16.39 -48.62 36.66
N THR A 16 15.09 -48.71 36.43
CA THR A 16 14.27 -49.87 36.85
C THR A 16 14.06 -50.91 35.77
N HIS A 17 14.42 -50.61 34.51
CA HIS A 17 14.32 -51.51 33.36
C HIS A 17 15.55 -51.37 32.47
N GLU A 18 15.90 -52.44 31.77
CA GLU A 18 17.06 -52.45 30.83
C GLU A 18 16.70 -51.71 29.52
N GLY A 19 17.69 -51.09 28.90
CA GLY A 19 17.66 -50.68 27.49
C GLY A 19 17.43 -49.20 27.18
N TRP A 20 17.59 -48.28 28.13
CA TRP A 20 17.57 -46.87 27.86
C TRP A 20 18.94 -46.20 28.00
N ASN A 21 19.20 -45.21 27.16
CA ASN A 21 20.40 -44.40 27.14
C ASN A 21 20.08 -42.96 27.50
N ILE A 22 20.85 -42.35 28.38
CA ILE A 22 20.81 -40.93 28.64
C ILE A 22 21.89 -40.29 27.75
N ASN A 23 21.45 -39.44 26.82
CA ASN A 23 22.36 -38.65 25.99
C ASN A 23 22.81 -37.38 26.74
N TYR A 24 21.85 -36.64 27.28
CA TYR A 24 22.08 -35.48 28.13
C TYR A 24 20.84 -35.22 29.01
N PHE A 25 21.00 -34.42 30.05
CA PHE A 25 19.93 -33.81 30.78
C PHE A 25 20.27 -32.35 30.99
N THR A 26 19.22 -31.51 31.03
CA THR A 26 19.34 -30.06 31.21
C THR A 26 18.94 -29.71 32.64
N ILE A 27 19.68 -28.81 33.28
CA ILE A 27 19.26 -28.14 34.51
C ILE A 27 19.07 -26.69 34.12
N SER A 28 17.83 -26.21 34.22
CA SER A 28 17.48 -24.80 33.99
C SER A 28 16.97 -24.18 35.29
N VAL A 29 17.17 -22.89 35.47
CA VAL A 29 16.44 -22.12 36.49
C VAL A 29 14.97 -22.16 36.08
N PRO A 30 14.01 -22.32 37.02
CA PRO A 30 12.60 -22.19 36.67
C PRO A 30 12.37 -20.84 36.01
N VAL A 31 12.01 -20.85 34.74
CA VAL A 31 11.46 -19.68 34.09
C VAL A 31 10.08 -19.50 34.69
N GLU A 32 9.71 -18.31 35.09
CA GLU A 32 8.35 -17.95 35.43
C GLU A 32 7.41 -18.38 34.30
N ILE A 33 6.44 -19.20 34.59
CA ILE A 33 5.51 -19.72 33.57
C ILE A 33 4.57 -18.57 33.22
N PRO A 34 4.57 -18.06 31.97
CA PRO A 34 3.82 -16.89 31.63
C PRO A 34 2.32 -17.17 31.71
N SER A 35 1.54 -16.24 32.30
CA SER A 35 0.10 -16.14 32.11
C SER A 35 -0.13 -15.26 30.86
N TYR A 36 -1.20 -15.54 30.13
CA TYR A 36 -1.63 -14.68 29.02
C TYR A 36 -3.06 -14.22 29.32
N GLU A 37 -3.30 -12.93 29.20
CA GLU A 37 -4.61 -12.33 29.45
C GLU A 37 -5.13 -11.72 28.14
N GLU A 38 -6.43 -11.80 27.91
CA GLU A 38 -7.09 -11.19 26.77
C GLU A 38 -6.46 -11.57 25.42
N VAL A 39 -6.34 -12.86 25.14
CA VAL A 39 -5.79 -13.35 23.86
C VAL A 39 -6.84 -14.08 23.03
N SER A 40 -6.87 -13.80 21.73
CA SER A 40 -7.61 -14.59 20.73
C SER A 40 -6.79 -15.80 20.27
N MET A 41 -7.48 -16.86 19.88
CA MET A 41 -6.89 -18.04 19.25
C MET A 41 -7.32 -18.13 17.80
N VAL A 42 -6.38 -17.94 16.87
CA VAL A 42 -6.64 -17.99 15.43
C VAL A 42 -6.08 -19.27 14.83
N ASN A 43 -6.91 -20.05 14.17
CA ASN A 43 -6.47 -21.29 13.57
C ASN A 43 -5.65 -21.07 12.29
N ARG A 44 -4.46 -21.67 12.20
CA ARG A 44 -3.53 -21.54 11.07
C ARG A 44 -4.10 -21.97 9.71
N TRP A 45 -4.92 -23.02 9.70
CA TRP A 45 -5.42 -23.62 8.45
C TRP A 45 -6.61 -22.87 7.87
N LYS A 46 -7.57 -22.52 8.75
CA LYS A 46 -8.84 -21.91 8.32
C LYS A 46 -8.89 -20.39 8.51
N ASN A 47 -7.91 -19.83 9.21
CA ASN A 47 -7.92 -18.42 9.64
C ASN A 47 -9.23 -18.05 10.36
N GLN A 48 -9.64 -18.87 11.33
CA GLN A 48 -10.88 -18.72 12.07
C GLN A 48 -10.58 -18.63 13.57
N TYR A 49 -11.38 -17.84 14.26
CA TYR A 49 -11.23 -17.51 15.68
C TYR A 49 -12.04 -18.46 16.54
N LEU A 50 -11.46 -18.89 17.67
CA LEU A 50 -12.22 -19.64 18.69
C LEU A 50 -13.08 -18.69 19.51
N THR A 51 -14.33 -19.10 19.77
CA THR A 51 -15.30 -18.28 20.50
C THR A 51 -16.18 -19.13 21.42
N ASP A 52 -16.64 -18.53 22.54
CA ASP A 52 -17.68 -19.08 23.42
C ASP A 52 -18.94 -18.21 23.36
N ASP A 53 -19.97 -18.71 22.70
CA ASP A 53 -21.29 -18.07 22.60
C ASP A 53 -22.25 -18.42 23.75
N GLY A 54 -21.74 -19.04 24.82
CA GLY A 54 -22.53 -19.49 25.96
C GLY A 54 -23.36 -20.78 25.71
N SER A 55 -23.17 -21.43 24.54
CA SER A 55 -23.93 -22.67 24.22
C SER A 55 -23.41 -23.93 24.94
N GLY A 56 -22.31 -23.80 25.66
CA GLY A 56 -21.65 -24.91 26.37
C GLY A 56 -20.68 -25.72 25.52
N VAL A 57 -20.40 -25.29 24.25
CA VAL A 57 -19.47 -25.94 23.35
C VAL A 57 -18.56 -24.88 22.74
N LEU A 58 -17.27 -25.16 22.70
CA LEU A 58 -16.30 -24.28 22.00
C LEU A 58 -16.59 -24.26 20.53
N LYS A 59 -16.74 -23.07 19.97
CA LYS A 59 -17.02 -22.83 18.54
C LYS A 59 -15.88 -22.07 17.85
N TYR A 60 -15.99 -21.94 16.54
CA TYR A 60 -15.14 -21.07 15.75
C TYR A 60 -15.97 -20.21 14.79
N ALA A 61 -15.47 -19.00 14.50
CA ALA A 61 -16.08 -18.04 13.60
C ALA A 61 -15.06 -17.48 12.62
N GLY A 62 -15.53 -16.98 11.47
CA GLY A 62 -14.66 -16.42 10.43
C GLY A 62 -14.04 -15.09 10.80
N ASN A 63 -14.75 -14.28 11.60
CA ASN A 63 -14.32 -12.96 12.05
C ASN A 63 -14.59 -12.78 13.52
N ILE A 64 -13.87 -11.87 14.16
CA ILE A 64 -14.21 -11.37 15.49
C ILE A 64 -15.46 -10.48 15.33
N ASP A 65 -16.42 -10.66 16.21
CA ASP A 65 -17.52 -9.71 16.39
C ASP A 65 -17.01 -8.60 17.32
N SER A 66 -16.79 -7.40 16.79
CA SER A 66 -16.25 -6.27 17.53
C SER A 66 -17.15 -5.85 18.70
N ASP A 67 -18.46 -5.97 18.54
CA ASP A 67 -19.42 -5.67 19.61
C ASP A 67 -19.36 -6.67 20.76
N ASN A 68 -18.68 -7.80 20.55
CA ASN A 68 -18.55 -8.87 21.55
C ASN A 68 -17.15 -9.50 21.53
N ILE A 69 -16.11 -8.69 21.47
CA ILE A 69 -14.71 -9.12 21.41
C ILE A 69 -14.34 -10.04 22.58
N ASP A 70 -14.94 -9.84 23.73
CA ASP A 70 -14.71 -10.66 24.92
C ASP A 70 -15.11 -12.14 24.72
N ALA A 71 -16.04 -12.44 23.80
CA ALA A 71 -16.41 -13.82 23.46
C ALA A 71 -15.27 -14.55 22.72
N TYR A 72 -14.34 -13.82 22.12
CA TYR A 72 -13.16 -14.31 21.40
C TYR A 72 -11.88 -14.17 22.23
N SER A 73 -11.96 -13.57 23.41
CA SER A 73 -10.84 -13.30 24.32
C SER A 73 -10.72 -14.34 25.41
N TRP A 74 -9.52 -14.84 25.61
CA TRP A 74 -9.21 -15.96 26.48
C TRP A 74 -8.05 -15.64 27.42
N ASP A 75 -8.18 -16.02 28.72
CA ASP A 75 -7.09 -15.99 29.67
C ASP A 75 -6.48 -17.38 29.80
N PHE A 76 -5.17 -17.44 29.67
CA PHE A 76 -4.37 -18.64 29.88
C PHE A 76 -3.69 -18.55 31.24
N ILE A 77 -4.23 -19.28 32.21
CA ILE A 77 -3.83 -19.21 33.60
C ILE A 77 -3.00 -20.45 33.93
N PRO A 78 -1.67 -20.31 34.12
CA PRO A 78 -0.81 -21.44 34.42
C PRO A 78 -0.95 -21.88 35.90
N ASP A 79 -0.80 -23.19 36.15
CA ASP A 79 -0.61 -23.73 37.49
C ASP A 79 0.88 -23.92 37.81
N GLU A 80 1.19 -24.34 39.04
CA GLU A 80 2.56 -24.56 39.52
C GLU A 80 3.33 -25.65 38.72
N ASP A 81 2.59 -26.56 38.06
CA ASP A 81 3.15 -27.64 37.23
C ASP A 81 3.34 -27.24 35.74
N GLY A 82 2.86 -26.05 35.33
CA GLY A 82 2.96 -25.50 33.99
C GLY A 82 1.84 -25.93 33.04
N TYR A 83 0.74 -26.40 33.57
CA TYR A 83 -0.48 -26.65 32.83
C TYR A 83 -1.39 -25.43 32.89
N TYR A 84 -2.15 -25.19 31.83
CA TYR A 84 -3.01 -24.02 31.72
C TYR A 84 -4.48 -24.38 31.89
N THR A 85 -5.23 -23.56 32.62
CA THR A 85 -6.67 -23.41 32.43
C THR A 85 -6.90 -22.26 31.45
N ILE A 86 -7.90 -22.40 30.57
CA ILE A 86 -8.18 -21.41 29.53
C ILE A 86 -9.61 -20.92 29.75
N GLN A 87 -9.76 -19.65 30.15
CA GLN A 87 -11.01 -19.01 30.52
C GLN A 87 -11.44 -17.96 29.51
N ASN A 88 -12.72 -17.95 29.12
CA ASN A 88 -13.29 -16.93 28.25
C ASN A 88 -13.68 -15.67 29.03
N GLN A 89 -13.42 -14.51 28.48
CA GLN A 89 -13.68 -13.21 29.11
C GLN A 89 -15.18 -12.87 29.18
N ALA A 90 -15.95 -13.11 28.12
CA ALA A 90 -17.38 -12.78 28.11
C ALA A 90 -18.22 -13.66 29.03
N THR A 91 -17.98 -14.97 29.01
CA THR A 91 -18.82 -15.95 29.70
C THR A 91 -18.27 -16.39 31.05
N GLY A 92 -16.94 -16.21 31.26
CA GLY A 92 -16.24 -16.79 32.41
C GLY A 92 -16.09 -18.30 32.35
N ASN A 93 -16.50 -18.94 31.25
CA ASN A 93 -16.40 -20.38 31.05
C ASN A 93 -14.96 -20.82 30.75
N TYR A 94 -14.66 -22.08 31.09
CA TYR A 94 -13.36 -22.69 30.80
C TYR A 94 -13.48 -23.70 29.66
N ILE A 95 -12.45 -23.78 28.82
CA ILE A 95 -12.34 -24.84 27.81
C ILE A 95 -12.03 -26.16 28.52
N VAL A 96 -12.84 -27.20 28.27
CA VAL A 96 -12.69 -28.50 28.92
C VAL A 96 -12.82 -29.67 27.91
N ASN A 97 -12.09 -30.76 28.15
CA ASN A 97 -12.25 -32.02 27.48
C ASN A 97 -13.23 -32.88 28.29
N ASP A 98 -14.49 -32.95 27.92
CA ASP A 98 -15.55 -33.74 28.57
C ASP A 98 -15.67 -35.18 28.05
N GLY A 99 -14.78 -35.58 27.11
CA GLY A 99 -14.77 -36.88 26.45
C GLY A 99 -15.82 -37.08 25.36
N SER A 100 -16.50 -36.01 24.94
CA SER A 100 -17.49 -36.04 23.84
C SER A 100 -16.88 -36.06 22.42
N GLY A 101 -15.55 -35.75 22.30
CA GLY A 101 -14.84 -35.58 21.04
C GLY A 101 -14.85 -34.15 20.54
N PHE A 102 -15.56 -33.25 21.22
CA PHE A 102 -15.51 -31.80 20.99
C PHE A 102 -15.06 -31.08 22.27
N ALA A 103 -14.44 -29.93 22.14
CA ALA A 103 -14.12 -29.10 23.29
C ALA A 103 -15.42 -28.43 23.81
N ALA A 104 -15.65 -28.50 25.11
CA ALA A 104 -16.78 -27.86 25.79
C ALA A 104 -16.33 -26.58 26.47
N CYS A 105 -17.27 -25.63 26.66
CA CYS A 105 -17.10 -24.43 27.50
C CYS A 105 -18.02 -24.53 28.70
N MET A 106 -17.45 -24.58 29.92
CA MET A 106 -18.20 -24.81 31.17
C MET A 106 -17.84 -23.76 32.22
N ALA A 107 -18.87 -23.35 33.02
CA ALA A 107 -18.70 -22.36 34.10
C ALA A 107 -17.83 -22.86 35.26
N GLU A 108 -17.76 -24.16 35.47
CA GLU A 108 -16.89 -24.74 36.47
C GLU A 108 -15.55 -25.10 35.83
N SER A 109 -14.47 -24.47 36.28
CA SER A 109 -13.12 -24.93 35.94
C SER A 109 -13.05 -26.39 36.38
N GLY A 110 -12.82 -27.30 35.43
CA GLY A 110 -12.54 -28.67 35.85
C GLY A 110 -11.34 -28.62 36.82
N GLU A 111 -11.61 -28.74 38.12
CA GLU A 111 -10.53 -28.95 39.11
C GLU A 111 -9.92 -30.33 38.89
N GLY A 112 -9.52 -30.65 37.70
CA GLY A 112 -8.96 -31.92 37.28
C GLY A 112 -8.36 -31.83 35.92
N ASP A 113 -7.80 -32.90 35.44
CA ASP A 113 -7.08 -32.98 34.16
C ASP A 113 -7.94 -32.60 32.94
N SER A 114 -9.29 -32.66 33.07
CA SER A 114 -10.24 -32.31 32.01
C SER A 114 -10.24 -30.82 31.62
N GLY A 115 -9.93 -29.90 32.54
CA GLY A 115 -9.87 -28.46 32.29
C GLY A 115 -8.44 -27.94 32.11
N LYS A 116 -7.46 -28.86 32.10
CA LYS A 116 -6.05 -28.48 31.98
C LYS A 116 -5.49 -28.80 30.61
N TRP A 117 -4.65 -27.89 30.14
CA TRP A 117 -4.07 -27.90 28.78
C TRP A 117 -2.56 -27.77 28.82
N ILE A 118 -1.93 -28.44 27.87
CA ILE A 118 -0.47 -28.35 27.58
C ILE A 118 -0.29 -27.48 26.35
N LEU A 119 0.42 -26.36 26.52
CA LEU A 119 0.78 -25.51 25.39
C LEU A 119 2.16 -25.94 24.87
N ARG A 120 2.27 -26.17 23.56
CA ARG A 120 3.56 -26.47 22.89
C ARG A 120 3.73 -25.56 21.69
N ASN A 121 4.90 -24.98 21.56
CA ASN A 121 5.29 -24.29 20.34
C ASN A 121 5.62 -25.33 19.24
N VAL A 122 4.99 -25.21 18.09
CA VAL A 122 5.25 -26.04 16.90
C VAL A 122 5.45 -25.11 15.70
N SER A 123 6.69 -24.88 15.33
CA SER A 123 7.06 -24.01 14.21
C SER A 123 6.45 -22.59 14.28
N GLY A 124 6.55 -21.96 15.46
CA GLY A 124 6.01 -20.61 15.71
C GLY A 124 4.52 -20.57 16.09
N TYR A 125 3.81 -21.69 16.03
CA TYR A 125 2.37 -21.77 16.39
C TYR A 125 2.17 -22.49 17.72
N THR A 126 1.11 -22.16 18.41
CA THR A 126 0.70 -22.84 19.63
C THR A 126 -0.18 -24.03 19.31
N LYS A 127 0.18 -25.18 19.83
CA LYS A 127 -0.66 -26.38 19.85
C LYS A 127 -1.18 -26.58 21.27
N VAL A 128 -2.50 -26.71 21.40
CA VAL A 128 -3.23 -26.82 22.68
C VAL A 128 -3.68 -28.27 22.86
N THR A 129 -3.02 -29.02 23.74
CA THR A 129 -3.24 -30.46 23.96
C THR A 129 -3.87 -30.69 25.31
N SER A 130 -4.84 -31.58 25.40
CA SER A 130 -5.53 -31.91 26.67
C SER A 130 -4.61 -32.65 27.65
N LEU A 131 -4.64 -32.30 28.93
CA LEU A 131 -3.93 -33.04 29.95
C LEU A 131 -4.65 -34.36 30.29
N LEU A 132 -6.00 -34.41 30.18
CA LEU A 132 -6.79 -35.60 30.43
C LEU A 132 -6.44 -36.75 29.46
N ASP A 133 -6.14 -36.40 28.20
CA ASP A 133 -5.69 -37.30 27.14
C ASP A 133 -4.68 -36.53 26.25
N ASP A 134 -3.39 -36.75 26.49
CA ASP A 134 -2.27 -36.05 25.86
C ASP A 134 -2.08 -36.42 24.37
N THR A 135 -2.91 -37.30 23.83
CA THR A 135 -3.01 -37.57 22.40
C THR A 135 -3.95 -36.62 21.69
N LEU A 136 -4.86 -35.94 22.38
CA LEU A 136 -5.91 -35.10 21.84
C LEU A 136 -5.56 -33.60 21.92
N SER A 137 -5.69 -32.90 20.81
CA SER A 137 -5.49 -31.44 20.72
C SER A 137 -6.74 -30.76 20.16
N LEU A 138 -6.92 -29.47 20.48
CA LEU A 138 -7.90 -28.64 19.80
C LEU A 138 -7.57 -28.63 18.30
N ALA A 139 -8.57 -28.85 17.43
CA ALA A 139 -8.38 -28.91 15.99
C ALA A 139 -9.64 -28.50 15.22
N LEU A 140 -9.42 -28.00 13.99
CA LEU A 140 -10.47 -27.62 13.05
C LEU A 140 -10.35 -28.46 11.74
N GLU A 141 -10.13 -29.79 11.87
CA GLU A 141 -9.86 -30.67 10.72
C GLU A 141 -11.12 -30.91 9.88
N ASN A 142 -12.23 -31.26 10.53
CA ASN A 142 -13.46 -31.55 9.83
C ASN A 142 -14.39 -30.32 9.78
N GLN A 143 -15.13 -30.17 8.68
CA GLN A 143 -16.22 -29.21 8.63
C GLN A 143 -17.39 -29.73 9.48
N ASP A 144 -17.59 -29.10 10.64
CA ASP A 144 -18.76 -29.32 11.45
C ASP A 144 -19.86 -28.28 11.14
N SER A 145 -21.08 -28.73 10.88
CA SER A 145 -22.22 -27.86 10.53
C SER A 145 -22.64 -26.90 11.65
N GLN A 146 -22.11 -27.10 12.87
CA GLN A 146 -22.34 -26.24 14.02
C GLN A 146 -21.10 -25.43 14.41
N ASN A 147 -20.06 -25.46 13.59
CA ASN A 147 -18.77 -24.76 13.80
C ASN A 147 -18.11 -25.12 15.16
N ARG A 148 -18.21 -26.38 15.60
CA ARG A 148 -17.62 -26.81 16.86
C ARG A 148 -16.14 -27.15 16.69
N VAL A 149 -15.36 -26.88 17.73
CA VAL A 149 -13.93 -27.24 17.80
C VAL A 149 -13.81 -28.69 18.27
N GLU A 150 -13.17 -29.51 17.48
CA GLU A 150 -12.97 -30.93 17.78
C GLU A 150 -11.72 -31.18 18.64
N LEU A 151 -11.71 -32.30 19.32
CA LEU A 151 -10.54 -32.87 19.98
C LEU A 151 -10.03 -34.03 19.16
N ALA A 152 -8.86 -33.89 18.55
CA ALA A 152 -8.32 -34.83 17.60
C ALA A 152 -6.89 -35.27 17.90
N GLU A 153 -6.54 -36.52 17.55
CA GLU A 153 -5.17 -36.99 17.49
C GLU A 153 -4.43 -36.30 16.30
N ALA A 154 -3.94 -35.09 16.54
CA ALA A 154 -3.33 -34.27 15.51
C ALA A 154 -1.79 -34.35 15.59
N PRO A 155 -1.09 -34.89 14.58
CA PRO A 155 0.37 -34.80 14.51
C PRO A 155 0.84 -33.37 14.35
N ASP A 156 2.09 -33.07 14.70
CA ASP A 156 2.67 -31.74 14.63
C ASP A 156 2.78 -31.16 13.20
N SER A 157 2.49 -31.97 12.17
CA SER A 157 2.39 -31.51 10.78
C SER A 157 1.01 -31.00 10.39
N TRP A 158 0.01 -31.12 11.24
CA TRP A 158 -1.37 -30.72 10.92
C TRP A 158 -1.65 -29.27 11.30
N TYR A 159 -1.84 -28.40 10.30
CA TYR A 159 -2.14 -26.99 10.46
C TYR A 159 -3.49 -26.73 11.14
N SER A 160 -4.41 -27.68 11.07
CA SER A 160 -5.73 -27.63 11.73
C SER A 160 -5.66 -27.59 13.26
N ALA A 161 -4.54 -28.01 13.88
CA ALA A 161 -4.31 -27.99 15.32
C ALA A 161 -3.28 -26.92 15.75
N HIS A 162 -2.94 -26.00 14.84
CA HIS A 162 -2.03 -24.89 15.10
C HIS A 162 -2.81 -23.59 15.26
N PHE A 163 -2.50 -22.84 16.30
CA PHE A 163 -3.13 -21.56 16.61
C PHE A 163 -2.07 -20.47 16.77
N THR A 164 -2.38 -19.30 16.27
CA THR A 164 -1.70 -18.07 16.66
C THR A 164 -2.47 -17.49 17.85
N LEU A 165 -1.75 -17.07 18.88
CA LEU A 165 -2.32 -16.36 20.01
C LEU A 165 -2.01 -14.87 19.82
N ASN A 166 -3.05 -14.04 19.74
CA ASN A 166 -2.89 -12.60 19.57
C ASN A 166 -3.56 -11.88 20.72
N SER A 167 -2.98 -10.80 21.23
CA SER A 167 -3.67 -9.96 22.19
C SER A 167 -4.93 -9.36 21.58
N THR A 168 -6.06 -9.44 22.27
CA THR A 168 -7.29 -8.70 21.91
C THR A 168 -7.28 -7.28 22.47
N ARG A 169 -6.31 -6.92 23.31
CA ARG A 169 -6.05 -5.52 23.68
C ARG A 169 -5.62 -4.73 22.46
N PHE A 170 -6.12 -3.51 22.35
CA PHE A 170 -5.80 -2.64 21.22
C PHE A 170 -4.32 -2.26 21.17
N ASP A 171 -3.69 -2.04 22.32
CA ASP A 171 -2.30 -1.60 22.43
C ASP A 171 -1.35 -2.72 22.88
N TYR A 172 -0.06 -2.44 22.75
CA TYR A 172 1.05 -3.22 23.28
C TYR A 172 1.98 -2.32 24.07
N ASP A 173 2.67 -2.91 25.03
CA ASP A 173 3.53 -2.16 25.95
C ASP A 173 4.96 -2.07 25.42
N ILE A 174 5.50 -0.86 25.34
CA ILE A 174 6.91 -0.62 25.02
C ILE A 174 7.65 -0.21 26.30
N TYR A 175 8.71 -0.95 26.59
CA TYR A 175 9.67 -0.67 27.67
C TYR A 175 11.05 -0.40 27.07
N PRO A 176 11.98 0.16 27.81
CA PRO A 176 13.32 0.45 27.30
C PRO A 176 14.07 -0.75 26.72
N ASP A 177 13.88 -1.94 27.28
CA ASP A 177 14.57 -3.17 26.92
C ASP A 177 13.67 -4.23 26.26
N LYS A 178 12.37 -3.97 26.17
CA LYS A 178 11.42 -4.94 25.62
C LYS A 178 10.15 -4.31 25.08
N ILE A 179 9.48 -5.06 24.19
CA ILE A 179 8.10 -4.81 23.76
C ILE A 179 7.28 -6.05 24.13
N VAL A 180 6.06 -5.87 24.66
CA VAL A 180 5.18 -6.95 25.08
C VAL A 180 3.83 -6.80 24.40
N ASP A 181 3.38 -7.84 23.68
CA ASP A 181 2.09 -7.91 23.01
C ASP A 181 1.44 -9.27 23.31
N GLY A 182 0.62 -9.32 24.33
CA GLY A 182 0.00 -10.54 24.80
C GLY A 182 1.06 -11.63 25.10
N PRO A 183 1.04 -12.76 24.35
CA PRO A 183 1.98 -13.86 24.58
C PRO A 183 3.39 -13.59 24.05
N TYR A 184 3.60 -12.53 23.30
CA TYR A 184 4.85 -12.28 22.63
C TYR A 184 5.66 -11.20 23.34
N THR A 185 6.94 -11.47 23.45
CA THR A 185 7.91 -10.52 24.02
C THR A 185 9.14 -10.43 23.12
N MET A 186 9.47 -9.21 22.76
CA MET A 186 10.68 -8.88 22.02
C MET A 186 11.63 -8.19 23.00
N THR A 187 12.87 -8.67 23.14
CA THR A 187 13.84 -8.16 24.13
C THR A 187 15.18 -7.83 23.52
N ALA A 188 15.80 -6.75 23.99
CA ALA A 188 17.17 -6.39 23.64
C ALA A 188 17.92 -5.91 24.89
N ASP A 189 18.98 -6.64 25.29
CA ASP A 189 19.86 -6.25 26.39
C ASP A 189 20.90 -5.20 25.95
N ASN A 190 21.12 -5.07 24.66
CA ASN A 190 22.06 -4.15 24.03
C ASN A 190 21.67 -3.92 22.55
N GLY A 191 22.26 -2.92 21.95
CA GLY A 191 21.98 -2.53 20.55
C GLY A 191 22.44 -3.55 19.48
N LYS A 192 22.89 -4.76 19.83
CA LYS A 192 23.48 -5.73 18.89
C LYS A 192 22.74 -7.05 18.80
N GLU A 193 21.81 -7.30 19.69
CA GLU A 193 21.00 -8.52 19.71
C GLU A 193 19.56 -8.16 20.04
N LEU A 194 18.62 -8.75 19.31
CA LEU A 194 17.19 -8.62 19.50
C LEU A 194 16.57 -10.02 19.46
N HIS A 195 15.89 -10.42 20.52
CA HIS A 195 15.21 -11.70 20.62
C HIS A 195 13.69 -11.51 20.49
N SER A 196 13.04 -12.31 19.67
CA SER A 196 11.56 -12.37 19.57
C SER A 196 11.07 -13.77 19.98
N THR A 197 10.14 -13.80 20.92
CA THR A 197 9.48 -15.07 21.28
C THR A 197 8.49 -15.51 20.20
N TYR A 198 7.99 -14.59 19.34
CA TYR A 198 7.16 -14.91 18.19
C TYR A 198 7.94 -15.75 17.19
N GLU A 199 9.10 -15.27 16.74
CA GLU A 199 10.00 -15.99 15.85
C GLU A 199 10.73 -17.15 16.57
N ASN A 200 10.76 -17.13 17.90
CA ASN A 200 11.60 -17.99 18.73
C ASN A 200 13.07 -17.98 18.26
N ASN A 201 13.55 -16.80 17.91
CA ASN A 201 14.85 -16.57 17.32
C ASN A 201 15.48 -15.27 17.84
N THR A 202 16.73 -15.04 17.50
CA THR A 202 17.50 -13.86 17.88
C THR A 202 18.20 -13.28 16.66
N TRP A 203 17.87 -12.04 16.32
CA TRP A 203 18.67 -11.26 15.38
C TRP A 203 19.99 -10.83 16.05
N LYS A 204 21.05 -10.75 15.26
CA LYS A 204 22.38 -10.31 15.72
C LYS A 204 23.04 -9.40 14.70
N LEU A 205 23.65 -8.33 15.18
CA LEU A 205 24.49 -7.47 14.35
C LEU A 205 25.73 -8.24 13.89
N THR A 206 25.82 -8.50 12.60
CA THR A 206 26.92 -9.26 11.98
C THR A 206 27.72 -8.47 10.96
N LYS A 207 27.13 -7.35 10.47
CA LYS A 207 27.80 -6.44 9.53
C LYS A 207 28.63 -5.38 10.27
N ASP A 208 29.67 -4.93 9.62
CA ASP A 208 30.42 -3.76 10.10
C ASP A 208 29.67 -2.49 9.62
N ILE A 209 29.08 -1.76 10.56
CA ILE A 209 28.35 -0.53 10.36
C ILE A 209 29.14 0.70 10.83
N SER A 210 30.40 0.56 11.21
CA SER A 210 31.19 1.61 11.88
C SER A 210 31.41 2.87 11.05
N GLU A 211 31.34 2.77 9.72
CA GLU A 211 31.48 3.90 8.80
C GLU A 211 30.12 4.62 8.54
N LEU A 212 29.01 4.03 8.95
CA LEU A 212 27.67 4.58 8.81
C LEU A 212 27.30 5.50 9.99
N PRO A 213 26.23 6.26 9.91
CA PRO A 213 25.70 6.99 11.07
C PRO A 213 25.43 6.05 12.24
N GLN A 214 25.95 6.39 13.41
CA GLN A 214 25.87 5.56 14.63
C GLN A 214 24.84 6.13 15.58
N PHE A 215 23.78 5.37 15.84
CA PHE A 215 22.78 5.72 16.85
C PHE A 215 23.08 5.00 18.17
N THR A 216 22.99 5.72 19.27
CA THR A 216 23.12 5.16 20.62
C THR A 216 21.97 5.64 21.52
N ALA A 217 21.40 4.67 22.25
CA ALA A 217 20.31 4.87 23.18
C ALA A 217 20.57 4.07 24.46
N GLU A 218 21.50 4.58 25.31
CA GLU A 218 21.99 3.84 26.49
C GLU A 218 20.83 3.38 27.41
N ASN A 219 19.78 4.17 27.51
CA ASN A 219 18.62 3.88 28.34
C ASN A 219 17.49 3.15 27.59
N MET A 220 17.65 2.84 26.28
CA MET A 220 16.64 2.17 25.46
C MET A 220 17.29 1.23 24.44
N PRO A 221 17.94 0.13 24.90
CA PRO A 221 18.69 -0.78 24.03
C PRO A 221 17.87 -1.43 22.91
N ILE A 222 16.53 -1.55 23.07
CA ILE A 222 15.69 -2.09 22.01
C ILE A 222 15.64 -1.15 20.81
N SER A 223 15.57 0.15 21.03
CA SER A 223 15.60 1.15 19.95
C SER A 223 16.94 1.14 19.21
N GLU A 224 18.07 1.02 19.95
CA GLU A 224 19.41 0.89 19.33
C GLU A 224 19.55 -0.38 18.50
N ALA A 225 19.01 -1.52 18.99
CA ALA A 225 19.03 -2.78 18.24
C ALA A 225 18.23 -2.70 16.93
N LEU A 226 17.06 -2.07 16.96
CA LEU A 226 16.22 -1.88 15.78
C LEU A 226 16.85 -0.94 14.75
N TYR A 227 17.47 0.14 15.18
CA TYR A 227 18.24 1.02 14.30
C TYR A 227 19.38 0.27 13.60
N ASN A 228 20.18 -0.49 14.38
CA ASN A 228 21.28 -1.27 13.85
C ASN A 228 20.80 -2.40 12.93
N MET A 229 19.60 -2.94 13.17
CA MET A 229 18.98 -3.92 12.27
C MET A 229 18.66 -3.29 10.92
N ALA A 230 18.04 -2.11 10.90
CA ALA A 230 17.76 -1.40 9.66
C ALA A 230 19.03 -1.05 8.87
N LEU A 231 20.11 -0.61 9.54
CA LEU A 231 21.40 -0.39 8.87
C LEU A 231 21.99 -1.67 8.30
N GLN A 232 21.96 -2.78 9.04
CA GLN A 232 22.43 -4.07 8.54
C GLN A 232 21.65 -4.53 7.34
N GLU A 233 20.31 -4.43 7.38
CA GLU A 233 19.43 -4.81 6.28
C GLU A 233 19.65 -3.92 5.04
N SER A 234 19.87 -2.60 5.23
CA SER A 234 20.29 -1.72 4.13
C SER A 234 21.57 -2.20 3.44
N LEU A 235 22.60 -2.61 4.22
CA LEU A 235 23.85 -3.15 3.68
C LEU A 235 23.67 -4.52 2.99
N GLU A 236 22.70 -5.30 3.44
CA GLU A 236 22.37 -6.61 2.84
C GLU A 236 21.59 -6.47 1.53
N ASP A 237 20.93 -5.33 1.32
CA ASP A 237 20.23 -5.00 0.08
C ASP A 237 21.13 -4.33 -0.97
N ILE A 238 22.37 -3.95 -0.61
CA ILE A 238 23.33 -3.44 -1.58
C ILE A 238 23.94 -4.57 -2.40
N PHE A 239 23.91 -4.43 -3.73
CA PHE A 239 24.57 -5.34 -4.65
C PHE A 239 25.30 -4.59 -5.74
N THR A 240 26.22 -5.27 -6.44
CA THR A 240 27.03 -4.67 -7.50
C THR A 240 26.41 -4.98 -8.85
N GLU A 241 26.10 -3.94 -9.63
CA GLU A 241 25.60 -4.05 -10.98
C GLU A 241 26.51 -3.31 -11.98
N THR A 242 26.30 -3.51 -13.27
CA THR A 242 26.98 -2.73 -14.31
C THR A 242 26.12 -1.55 -14.66
N SER A 243 26.64 -0.34 -14.48
CA SER A 243 25.96 0.87 -14.90
C SER A 243 25.63 0.82 -16.39
N ILE A 244 24.38 1.02 -16.74
CA ILE A 244 23.91 1.08 -18.12
C ILE A 244 24.42 2.32 -18.86
N HIS A 245 24.83 3.37 -18.14
CA HIS A 245 25.33 4.63 -18.71
C HIS A 245 26.86 4.63 -18.89
N THR A 246 27.62 4.08 -17.93
CA THR A 246 29.09 4.16 -17.95
C THR A 246 29.75 2.83 -18.29
N GLY A 247 29.07 1.71 -18.12
CA GLY A 247 29.62 0.37 -18.26
C GLY A 247 30.52 -0.05 -17.08
N GLU A 248 30.63 0.79 -16.04
CA GLU A 248 31.42 0.51 -14.84
C GLU A 248 30.58 -0.26 -13.80
N LYS A 249 31.27 -0.86 -12.83
CA LYS A 249 30.62 -1.51 -11.70
C LYS A 249 30.21 -0.45 -10.67
N VAL A 250 28.94 -0.46 -10.29
CA VAL A 250 28.36 0.44 -9.29
C VAL A 250 27.57 -0.36 -8.26
N GLU A 251 27.47 0.17 -7.07
CA GLU A 251 26.61 -0.38 -6.02
C GLU A 251 25.23 0.24 -6.11
N VAL A 252 24.19 -0.59 -6.01
CA VAL A 252 22.78 -0.23 -6.08
C VAL A 252 21.98 -1.04 -5.07
N PHE A 253 20.72 -0.68 -4.83
CA PHE A 253 19.83 -1.38 -3.91
C PHE A 253 18.99 -2.45 -4.61
N ASN A 254 18.88 -3.61 -3.98
CA ASN A 254 17.76 -4.53 -4.18
C ASN A 254 16.49 -3.97 -3.51
N THR A 255 15.35 -4.36 -4.01
CA THR A 255 14.06 -4.00 -3.44
C THR A 255 13.75 -4.75 -2.14
N GLY A 256 14.38 -5.90 -1.90
CA GLY A 256 14.24 -6.68 -0.68
C GLY A 256 14.80 -8.10 -0.83
N ALA A 257 14.70 -8.94 0.21
CA ALA A 257 15.26 -10.28 0.25
C ALA A 257 14.78 -11.19 -0.90
N ASN A 258 13.53 -11.02 -1.32
CA ASN A 258 12.91 -11.82 -2.39
C ASN A 258 12.98 -11.15 -3.76
N TRP A 259 13.39 -9.87 -3.85
CA TRP A 259 13.29 -9.03 -5.02
C TRP A 259 14.66 -8.52 -5.47
N ASN A 260 15.37 -9.32 -6.26
CA ASN A 260 16.76 -9.07 -6.65
C ASN A 260 16.88 -8.09 -7.83
N LYS A 261 16.25 -6.93 -7.76
CA LYS A 261 16.29 -5.88 -8.78
C LYS A 261 16.10 -4.49 -8.19
N VAL A 262 16.53 -3.47 -8.93
CA VAL A 262 16.16 -2.09 -8.68
C VAL A 262 14.78 -1.84 -9.26
N TRP A 263 13.81 -1.55 -8.42
CA TRP A 263 12.46 -1.14 -8.85
C TRP A 263 12.26 0.35 -8.61
N THR A 264 11.64 1.03 -9.56
CA THR A 264 11.56 2.50 -9.57
C THR A 264 10.83 3.03 -8.35
N ARG A 265 9.63 2.54 -8.09
CA ARG A 265 8.79 2.99 -6.97
C ARG A 265 9.45 2.71 -5.62
N ASP A 266 9.85 1.46 -5.38
CA ASP A 266 10.45 1.02 -4.12
C ASP A 266 11.72 1.78 -3.81
N THR A 267 12.59 1.93 -4.82
CA THR A 267 13.83 2.69 -4.68
C THR A 267 13.54 4.17 -4.42
N ALA A 268 12.60 4.76 -5.16
CA ALA A 268 12.30 6.19 -5.03
C ALA A 268 11.75 6.54 -3.64
N MET A 269 10.78 5.77 -3.14
CA MET A 269 10.25 5.97 -1.79
C MET A 269 11.34 5.81 -0.73
N SER A 270 12.15 4.74 -0.83
CA SER A 270 13.23 4.47 0.12
C SER A 270 14.30 5.57 0.14
N VAL A 271 14.66 6.08 -1.03
CA VAL A 271 15.62 7.18 -1.17
C VAL A 271 15.06 8.46 -0.53
N GLN A 272 13.78 8.76 -0.78
CA GLN A 272 13.13 9.95 -0.22
C GLN A 272 13.04 9.88 1.31
N TYR A 273 12.67 8.73 1.89
CA TYR A 273 12.53 8.59 3.34
C TYR A 273 13.84 8.81 4.09
N SER A 274 14.91 8.12 3.69
CA SER A 274 16.16 8.15 4.46
C SER A 274 17.42 7.77 3.69
N LEU A 275 17.33 6.96 2.63
CA LEU A 275 18.54 6.38 2.02
C LEU A 275 19.37 7.40 1.24
N ALA A 276 18.79 8.49 0.72
CA ALA A 276 19.55 9.60 0.15
C ALA A 276 20.59 10.17 1.13
N TRP A 277 20.30 10.10 2.42
CA TRP A 277 21.11 10.66 3.49
C TRP A 277 22.09 9.65 4.10
N ALA A 278 21.63 8.40 4.28
CA ALA A 278 22.48 7.34 4.85
C ALA A 278 23.43 6.72 3.80
N PHE A 279 23.00 6.65 2.52
CA PHE A 279 23.68 5.98 1.42
C PHE A 279 23.55 6.77 0.10
N PRO A 280 24.06 8.02 0.03
CA PRO A 280 23.84 8.91 -1.12
C PRO A 280 24.36 8.36 -2.45
N GLU A 281 25.52 7.67 -2.43
CA GLU A 281 26.10 7.08 -3.64
C GLU A 281 25.24 5.96 -4.21
N GLN A 282 24.83 5.01 -3.37
CA GLN A 282 24.00 3.87 -3.77
C GLN A 282 22.60 4.35 -4.22
N SER A 283 22.07 5.37 -3.56
CA SER A 283 20.80 6.02 -3.93
C SER A 283 20.87 6.61 -5.33
N GLY A 284 21.84 7.47 -5.60
CA GLY A 284 22.05 8.05 -6.92
C GLY A 284 22.27 7.02 -8.02
N ASN A 285 23.11 6.01 -7.76
CA ASN A 285 23.35 4.91 -8.70
C ASN A 285 22.06 4.12 -8.99
N SER A 286 21.26 3.81 -7.97
CA SER A 286 20.00 3.08 -8.15
C SER A 286 18.99 3.84 -9.00
N LEU A 287 18.85 5.15 -8.77
CA LEU A 287 17.97 6.01 -9.58
C LEU A 287 18.44 6.06 -11.03
N LEU A 288 19.75 6.20 -11.27
CA LEU A 288 20.29 6.22 -12.63
C LEU A 288 20.08 4.90 -13.38
N GLN A 289 20.05 3.74 -12.71
CA GLN A 289 19.74 2.45 -13.35
C GLN A 289 18.30 2.39 -13.89
N LYS A 290 17.41 3.27 -13.44
CA LYS A 290 16.02 3.35 -13.93
C LYS A 290 15.84 4.33 -15.09
N ILE A 291 16.93 4.92 -15.58
CA ILE A 291 16.93 5.80 -16.75
C ILE A 291 17.34 4.98 -17.96
N GLN A 292 16.44 4.80 -18.89
CA GLN A 292 16.58 3.96 -20.08
C GLN A 292 16.58 4.78 -21.38
N GLY A 293 17.05 4.20 -22.48
CA GLY A 293 16.96 4.77 -23.81
C GLY A 293 18.29 5.26 -24.39
N ASP A 294 18.39 5.29 -25.72
CA ASP A 294 19.52 5.82 -26.50
C ASP A 294 19.00 6.16 -27.93
N PRO A 295 19.07 7.39 -28.38
CA PRO A 295 19.67 8.55 -27.73
C PRO A 295 18.72 9.30 -26.77
N GLN A 296 17.43 9.04 -26.81
CA GLN A 296 16.45 9.70 -25.98
C GLN A 296 16.19 8.86 -24.73
N GLU A 297 16.38 9.45 -23.56
CA GLU A 297 16.23 8.79 -22.28
C GLU A 297 14.88 9.11 -21.63
N TRP A 298 14.35 8.14 -20.87
CA TRP A 298 13.11 8.24 -20.10
C TRP A 298 13.26 7.44 -18.80
N VAL A 299 12.36 7.68 -17.83
CA VAL A 299 12.29 6.89 -16.59
C VAL A 299 11.50 5.61 -16.84
N GLU A 300 12.04 4.45 -16.43
CA GLU A 300 11.39 3.15 -16.51
C GLU A 300 10.42 2.95 -15.35
N ASP A 301 9.20 2.48 -15.62
CA ASP A 301 8.27 2.03 -14.58
C ASP A 301 8.81 0.81 -13.83
N THR A 302 8.27 0.53 -12.64
CA THR A 302 8.58 -0.69 -11.90
C THR A 302 8.24 -1.93 -12.73
N GLY A 303 7.10 -1.93 -13.43
CA GLY A 303 6.74 -2.93 -14.43
C GLY A 303 6.16 -4.22 -13.85
N THR A 304 5.89 -4.28 -12.56
CA THR A 304 5.16 -5.38 -11.93
C THR A 304 3.73 -4.99 -11.65
N GLY A 305 2.78 -5.87 -11.97
CA GLY A 305 1.38 -5.71 -11.63
C GLY A 305 0.64 -4.64 -12.40
N GLY A 306 1.11 -3.42 -12.42
CA GLY A 306 0.67 -2.36 -13.29
C GLY A 306 1.73 -2.12 -14.36
N SER A 307 1.36 -1.83 -15.58
CA SER A 307 2.31 -1.45 -16.63
C SER A 307 1.86 -0.16 -17.27
N TYR A 308 2.83 0.60 -17.73
CA TYR A 308 2.56 1.80 -18.49
C TYR A 308 1.61 1.50 -19.68
N PRO A 309 0.53 2.26 -19.90
CA PRO A 309 0.17 3.50 -19.20
C PRO A 309 -0.88 3.32 -18.09
N ALA A 310 -1.25 2.11 -17.69
CA ALA A 310 -2.15 1.90 -16.56
C ALA A 310 -1.48 2.35 -15.26
N SER A 311 -0.24 1.93 -15.05
CA SER A 311 0.65 2.44 -14.01
C SER A 311 1.61 3.49 -14.60
N THR A 312 1.88 4.52 -13.81
CA THR A 312 2.85 5.58 -14.13
C THR A 312 3.74 5.88 -12.93
N ASP A 313 4.06 4.84 -12.14
CA ASP A 313 4.88 4.94 -10.92
C ASP A 313 6.29 5.50 -11.18
N ARG A 314 6.77 5.45 -12.42
CA ARG A 314 8.05 6.00 -12.85
C ARG A 314 8.25 7.48 -12.48
N ILE A 315 7.16 8.24 -12.38
CA ILE A 315 7.26 9.68 -12.14
C ILE A 315 7.71 10.02 -10.70
N ILE A 316 7.53 9.10 -9.76
CA ILE A 316 7.99 9.24 -8.38
C ILE A 316 9.53 9.37 -8.27
N LEU A 317 10.28 8.97 -9.30
CA LEU A 317 11.73 9.12 -9.34
C LEU A 317 12.16 10.59 -9.15
N ALA A 318 11.36 11.56 -9.60
CA ALA A 318 11.65 12.98 -9.44
C ALA A 318 11.80 13.37 -7.97
N MET A 319 10.92 12.86 -7.10
CA MET A 319 10.96 13.08 -5.66
C MET A 319 12.26 12.57 -5.03
N ALA A 320 12.65 11.35 -5.37
CA ALA A 320 13.89 10.75 -4.88
C ALA A 320 15.16 11.46 -5.39
N ALA A 321 15.13 11.89 -6.64
CA ALA A 321 16.24 12.66 -7.20
C ALA A 321 16.39 14.02 -6.53
N TRP A 322 15.29 14.64 -6.13
CA TRP A 322 15.31 15.87 -5.35
C TRP A 322 15.99 15.67 -3.99
N GLU A 323 15.59 14.62 -3.23
CA GLU A 323 16.23 14.29 -1.96
C GLU A 323 17.72 13.98 -2.13
N THR A 324 18.08 13.23 -3.17
CA THR A 324 19.49 12.94 -3.48
C THR A 324 20.27 14.22 -3.75
N TYR A 325 19.70 15.18 -4.47
CA TYR A 325 20.31 16.49 -4.69
C TYR A 325 20.47 17.28 -3.39
N LEU A 326 19.44 17.31 -2.54
CA LEU A 326 19.52 17.98 -1.23
C LEU A 326 20.64 17.38 -0.37
N ALA A 327 20.78 16.06 -0.39
CA ALA A 327 21.85 15.35 0.32
C ALA A 327 23.25 15.66 -0.21
N THR A 328 23.42 15.71 -1.52
CA THR A 328 24.75 15.73 -2.18
C THR A 328 25.15 17.09 -2.69
N GLY A 329 24.21 17.93 -3.12
CA GLY A 329 24.46 19.16 -3.88
C GLY A 329 24.96 18.92 -5.30
N ASP A 330 24.83 17.69 -5.84
CA ASP A 330 25.32 17.32 -7.17
C ASP A 330 24.41 17.87 -8.28
N THR A 331 24.84 18.96 -8.88
CA THR A 331 24.11 19.63 -9.97
C THR A 331 24.19 18.88 -11.30
N GLU A 332 25.23 18.06 -11.54
CA GLU A 332 25.34 17.25 -12.74
C GLU A 332 24.31 16.11 -12.70
N PHE A 333 24.17 15.46 -11.56
CA PHE A 333 23.11 14.49 -11.31
C PHE A 333 21.71 15.12 -11.47
N LEU A 334 21.49 16.29 -10.85
CA LEU A 334 20.21 17.00 -10.95
C LEU A 334 19.86 17.36 -12.41
N GLU A 335 20.83 17.85 -13.20
CA GLU A 335 20.60 18.19 -14.60
C GLU A 335 20.22 16.95 -15.43
N LYS A 336 20.93 15.83 -15.22
CA LYS A 336 20.62 14.55 -15.86
C LYS A 336 19.19 14.12 -15.60
N VAL A 337 18.77 14.10 -14.33
CA VAL A 337 17.42 13.68 -13.96
C VAL A 337 16.38 14.68 -14.44
N TYR A 338 16.65 15.97 -14.39
CA TYR A 338 15.75 17.00 -14.91
C TYR A 338 15.40 16.76 -16.39
N ASP A 339 16.39 16.56 -17.25
CA ASP A 339 16.16 16.39 -18.69
C ASP A 339 15.36 15.10 -18.99
N VAL A 340 15.64 14.04 -18.25
CA VAL A 340 14.93 12.75 -18.40
C VAL A 340 13.49 12.84 -17.87
N THR A 341 13.29 13.47 -16.70
CA THR A 341 11.96 13.66 -16.12
C THR A 341 11.09 14.54 -17.00
N LYS A 342 11.66 15.62 -17.55
CA LYS A 342 10.97 16.49 -18.51
C LYS A 342 10.42 15.68 -19.69
N TYR A 343 11.27 14.88 -20.33
CA TYR A 343 10.85 14.06 -21.46
C TYR A 343 9.76 13.05 -21.06
N THR A 344 9.91 12.42 -19.90
CA THR A 344 8.94 11.46 -19.38
C THR A 344 7.57 12.11 -19.16
N LEU A 345 7.54 13.27 -18.49
CA LEU A 345 6.31 14.05 -18.25
C LEU A 345 5.63 14.48 -19.56
N GLU A 346 6.40 14.96 -20.56
CA GLU A 346 5.84 15.35 -21.86
C GLU A 346 5.16 14.18 -22.57
N LYS A 347 5.68 12.96 -22.38
CA LYS A 347 5.04 11.73 -22.89
C LYS A 347 3.77 11.38 -22.14
N ASP A 348 3.79 11.46 -20.82
CA ASP A 348 2.64 11.14 -19.99
C ASP A 348 1.48 12.14 -20.19
N PHE A 349 1.78 13.42 -20.42
CA PHE A 349 0.77 14.39 -20.84
C PHE A 349 0.05 13.97 -22.11
N HIS A 350 0.78 13.41 -23.06
CA HIS A 350 0.17 12.99 -24.33
C HIS A 350 -0.68 11.72 -24.18
N VAL A 351 -0.34 10.84 -23.23
CA VAL A 351 -0.97 9.52 -23.08
C VAL A 351 -2.06 9.50 -22.01
N ASN A 352 -1.78 10.05 -20.83
CA ASN A 352 -2.58 9.85 -19.64
C ASN A 352 -3.34 11.09 -19.17
N TYR A 353 -2.92 12.29 -19.57
CA TYR A 353 -3.58 13.51 -19.13
C TYR A 353 -4.97 13.65 -19.75
N ASP A 354 -5.95 13.95 -18.91
CA ASP A 354 -7.33 14.22 -19.30
C ASP A 354 -7.60 15.74 -19.21
N PRO A 355 -7.66 16.46 -20.33
CA PRO A 355 -7.86 17.91 -20.31
C PRO A 355 -9.26 18.32 -19.81
N ASN A 356 -10.24 17.40 -19.79
CA ASN A 356 -11.59 17.71 -19.33
C ASN A 356 -11.65 17.82 -17.80
N THR A 357 -10.79 17.07 -17.10
CA THR A 357 -10.75 17.06 -15.63
C THR A 357 -9.49 17.70 -15.06
N GLY A 358 -8.46 17.90 -15.87
CA GLY A 358 -7.16 18.40 -15.43
C GLY A 358 -6.34 17.38 -14.65
N LEU A 359 -6.70 16.10 -14.70
CA LEU A 359 -6.09 15.00 -13.96
C LEU A 359 -5.44 13.98 -14.90
N PHE A 360 -4.52 13.21 -14.38
CA PHE A 360 -3.95 12.04 -15.05
C PHE A 360 -4.80 10.80 -14.77
N LYS A 361 -5.05 10.01 -15.82
CA LYS A 361 -5.74 8.70 -15.74
C LYS A 361 -4.77 7.60 -15.36
N GLY A 362 -5.27 6.54 -14.74
CA GLY A 362 -4.52 5.35 -14.39
C GLY A 362 -4.83 4.83 -12.99
N GLU A 363 -4.13 3.78 -12.61
CA GLU A 363 -4.30 3.12 -11.33
C GLU A 363 -3.62 3.87 -10.17
N THR A 364 -3.82 3.36 -8.94
CA THR A 364 -3.14 3.80 -7.72
C THR A 364 -1.65 3.41 -7.78
N SER A 365 -0.88 4.09 -8.60
CA SER A 365 0.49 3.69 -8.96
C SER A 365 1.45 3.67 -7.77
N GLY A 366 1.24 4.54 -6.77
CA GLY A 366 2.01 4.56 -5.52
C GLY A 366 1.82 3.34 -4.64
N LEU A 367 0.72 2.60 -4.81
CA LEU A 367 0.40 1.39 -4.05
C LEU A 367 0.79 0.11 -4.81
N ASP A 368 1.99 -0.06 -5.26
CA ASP A 368 2.49 -1.25 -5.96
C ASP A 368 1.69 -1.58 -7.22
N HIS A 369 0.56 -2.26 -7.11
CA HIS A 369 -0.32 -2.52 -8.25
C HIS A 369 -1.79 -2.60 -7.82
N ARG A 370 -2.71 -2.55 -8.78
CA ARG A 370 -4.17 -2.50 -8.57
C ARG A 370 -4.77 -3.67 -7.80
N SER A 371 -4.08 -4.79 -7.72
CA SER A 371 -4.60 -6.01 -7.11
C SER A 371 -5.05 -5.76 -5.67
N LYS A 372 -6.29 -6.16 -5.35
CA LYS A 372 -6.88 -6.03 -4.01
C LYS A 372 -7.17 -4.58 -3.56
N THR A 373 -7.04 -3.61 -4.45
CA THR A 373 -7.38 -2.21 -4.19
C THR A 373 -8.76 -1.88 -4.76
N TYR A 374 -8.97 -2.17 -6.04
CA TYR A 374 -10.22 -1.87 -6.76
C TYR A 374 -11.30 -2.95 -6.55
N PRO A 375 -12.59 -2.64 -6.81
CA PRO A 375 -13.65 -3.63 -6.83
C PRO A 375 -13.34 -4.81 -7.76
N ASP A 376 -13.78 -6.01 -7.39
CA ASP A 376 -13.48 -7.21 -8.18
C ASP A 376 -13.94 -7.11 -9.65
N TRP A 377 -15.06 -6.43 -9.92
CA TRP A 377 -15.58 -6.25 -11.28
C TRP A 377 -14.70 -5.34 -12.16
N MET A 378 -13.90 -4.43 -11.57
CA MET A 378 -12.92 -3.61 -12.31
C MET A 378 -11.62 -4.37 -12.61
N ASP A 379 -11.25 -5.35 -11.79
CA ASP A 379 -9.96 -6.07 -11.88
C ASP A 379 -10.10 -7.46 -12.53
N GLU A 380 -11.30 -7.89 -12.91
CA GLU A 380 -11.54 -9.20 -13.53
C GLU A 380 -11.25 -9.22 -15.04
N GLY A 381 -10.14 -9.83 -15.42
CA GLY A 381 -9.81 -10.20 -16.80
C GLY A 381 -9.13 -9.12 -17.63
N TYR A 382 -9.62 -7.91 -17.62
CA TYR A 382 -8.99 -6.75 -18.25
C TYR A 382 -9.33 -5.50 -17.41
N PHE A 383 -8.47 -4.49 -17.46
CA PHE A 383 -8.56 -3.36 -16.54
C PHE A 383 -8.79 -2.01 -17.23
N SER A 384 -9.60 -2.00 -18.29
CA SER A 384 -9.95 -0.77 -19.01
C SER A 384 -10.59 0.29 -18.12
N ASP A 385 -11.47 -0.13 -17.20
CA ASP A 385 -12.12 0.81 -16.27
C ASP A 385 -11.12 1.38 -15.25
N ILE A 386 -10.13 0.60 -14.81
CA ILE A 386 -9.03 1.11 -13.98
C ILE A 386 -8.17 2.11 -14.77
N MET A 387 -7.86 1.82 -16.03
CA MET A 387 -7.11 2.75 -16.90
C MET A 387 -7.85 4.07 -17.17
N GLU A 388 -9.18 4.05 -17.18
CA GLU A 388 -10.01 5.26 -17.28
C GLU A 388 -10.16 6.00 -15.95
N SER A 389 -10.01 5.31 -14.82
CA SER A 389 -10.10 5.91 -13.48
C SER A 389 -8.98 6.93 -13.26
N LYS A 390 -9.14 7.74 -12.23
CA LYS A 390 -8.15 8.72 -11.81
C LYS A 390 -7.81 8.48 -10.35
N SER A 391 -6.55 8.19 -10.08
CA SER A 391 -6.06 7.93 -8.73
C SER A 391 -5.58 9.20 -8.05
N CYS A 392 -5.90 9.38 -6.78
CA CYS A 392 -5.43 10.51 -5.99
C CYS A 392 -3.91 10.48 -5.82
N ASN A 393 -3.35 9.35 -5.35
CA ASN A 393 -1.91 9.26 -5.10
C ASN A 393 -1.08 9.45 -6.37
N THR A 394 -1.49 8.87 -7.51
CA THR A 394 -0.81 9.07 -8.79
C THR A 394 -0.80 10.53 -9.23
N ASN A 395 -1.93 11.24 -9.06
CA ASN A 395 -2.00 12.66 -9.38
C ASN A 395 -1.15 13.53 -8.45
N ILE A 396 -1.03 13.14 -7.16
CA ILE A 396 -0.12 13.79 -6.22
C ILE A 396 1.34 13.59 -6.66
N GLU A 397 1.73 12.39 -7.09
CA GLU A 397 3.08 12.12 -7.60
C GLU A 397 3.43 12.99 -8.83
N TYR A 398 2.50 13.20 -9.76
CA TYR A 398 2.67 14.15 -10.86
C TYR A 398 2.83 15.59 -10.37
N ALA A 399 2.01 16.01 -9.40
CA ALA A 399 2.13 17.35 -8.83
C ALA A 399 3.50 17.55 -8.15
N VAL A 400 3.97 16.57 -7.38
CA VAL A 400 5.31 16.58 -6.79
C VAL A 400 6.40 16.66 -7.86
N ALA A 401 6.27 15.89 -8.96
CA ALA A 401 7.21 15.98 -10.06
C ALA A 401 7.25 17.39 -10.68
N PHE A 402 6.11 18.06 -10.86
CA PHE A 402 6.08 19.45 -11.35
C PHE A 402 6.75 20.41 -10.37
N LYS A 403 6.54 20.27 -9.07
CA LYS A 403 7.21 21.08 -8.04
C LYS A 403 8.73 20.89 -8.10
N VAL A 404 9.20 19.65 -8.21
CA VAL A 404 10.62 19.35 -8.36
C VAL A 404 11.19 19.95 -9.66
N MET A 405 10.46 19.85 -10.77
CA MET A 405 10.87 20.43 -12.05
C MET A 405 10.97 21.96 -12.00
N GLU A 406 10.06 22.63 -11.30
CA GLU A 406 10.12 24.07 -11.02
C GLU A 406 11.41 24.41 -10.29
N GLN A 407 11.65 23.81 -9.12
CA GLN A 407 12.81 24.07 -8.27
C GLN A 407 14.13 23.73 -8.96
N ALA A 408 14.19 22.56 -9.63
CA ALA A 408 15.38 22.14 -10.36
C ALA A 408 15.68 23.06 -11.54
N SER A 409 14.67 23.53 -12.29
CA SER A 409 14.86 24.46 -13.40
C SER A 409 15.44 25.80 -12.95
N GLU A 410 15.05 26.30 -11.79
CA GLU A 410 15.60 27.53 -11.21
C GLU A 410 17.07 27.35 -10.82
N ILE A 411 17.41 26.24 -10.14
CA ILE A 411 18.79 25.92 -9.73
C ILE A 411 19.71 25.77 -10.95
N LEU A 412 19.23 25.06 -11.98
CA LEU A 412 19.99 24.80 -13.21
C LEU A 412 20.01 25.99 -14.17
N GLY A 413 19.33 27.10 -13.84
CA GLY A 413 19.28 28.30 -14.66
C GLY A 413 18.63 28.06 -16.04
N LYS A 414 17.62 27.18 -16.09
CA LYS A 414 16.84 26.96 -17.32
C LYS A 414 16.04 28.21 -17.71
N ASP A 415 15.37 28.19 -18.87
CA ASP A 415 14.56 29.33 -19.33
C ASP A 415 13.48 29.69 -18.27
N PRO A 416 13.37 30.95 -17.85
CA PRO A 416 12.32 31.36 -16.91
C PRO A 416 10.88 31.01 -17.34
N ALA A 417 10.62 30.93 -18.65
CA ALA A 417 9.32 30.48 -19.14
C ALA A 417 9.06 28.99 -18.87
N GLU A 418 10.11 28.20 -18.84
CA GLU A 418 10.03 26.77 -18.49
C GLU A 418 9.77 26.61 -16.98
N THR A 419 10.46 27.38 -16.13
CA THR A 419 10.18 27.41 -14.69
C THR A 419 8.73 27.80 -14.42
N GLU A 420 8.24 28.87 -15.06
CA GLU A 420 6.85 29.32 -14.94
C GLU A 420 5.84 28.26 -15.42
N LYS A 421 6.17 27.50 -16.48
CA LYS A 421 5.34 26.38 -16.96
C LYS A 421 5.17 25.34 -15.86
N TRP A 422 6.25 24.89 -15.23
CA TRP A 422 6.18 23.87 -14.18
C TRP A 422 5.43 24.35 -12.94
N ALA A 423 5.65 25.59 -12.50
CA ALA A 423 4.90 26.21 -11.42
C ALA A 423 3.39 26.24 -11.71
N LYS A 424 2.99 26.62 -12.93
CA LYS A 424 1.58 26.60 -13.33
C LYS A 424 1.01 25.18 -13.34
N HIS A 425 1.77 24.21 -13.79
CA HIS A 425 1.31 22.82 -13.78
C HIS A 425 1.10 22.30 -12.35
N PHE A 426 2.03 22.61 -11.45
CA PHE A 426 1.90 22.27 -10.03
C PHE A 426 0.62 22.85 -9.42
N GLU A 427 0.45 24.18 -9.49
CA GLU A 427 -0.70 24.86 -8.88
C GLU A 427 -2.03 24.37 -9.47
N ALA A 428 -2.06 24.16 -10.78
CA ALA A 428 -3.24 23.69 -11.49
C ALA A 428 -3.63 22.26 -11.05
N LEU A 429 -2.66 21.36 -10.97
CA LEU A 429 -2.92 19.98 -10.57
C LEU A 429 -3.26 19.88 -9.07
N LYS A 430 -2.55 20.64 -8.21
CA LYS A 430 -2.87 20.79 -6.79
C LYS A 430 -4.34 21.19 -6.58
N GLN A 431 -4.80 22.19 -7.34
CA GLN A 431 -6.20 22.62 -7.28
C GLN A 431 -7.17 21.52 -7.74
N ALA A 432 -6.86 20.85 -8.87
CA ALA A 432 -7.70 19.77 -9.38
C ALA A 432 -7.80 18.59 -8.41
N ILE A 433 -6.69 18.23 -7.74
CA ILE A 433 -6.67 17.18 -6.72
C ILE A 433 -7.57 17.55 -5.55
N ASN A 434 -7.42 18.76 -5.01
CA ASN A 434 -8.21 19.21 -3.84
C ASN A 434 -9.71 19.33 -4.16
N ASP A 435 -10.05 19.85 -5.34
CA ASP A 435 -11.44 20.00 -5.76
C ASP A 435 -12.11 18.66 -6.07
N THR A 436 -11.33 17.66 -6.50
CA THR A 436 -11.89 16.38 -6.93
C THR A 436 -11.92 15.33 -5.81
N PHE A 437 -10.80 15.13 -5.10
CA PHE A 437 -10.66 13.95 -4.24
C PHE A 437 -10.97 14.21 -2.76
N TRP A 438 -11.05 15.45 -2.32
CA TRP A 438 -11.32 15.75 -0.92
C TRP A 438 -12.75 15.38 -0.51
N MET A 439 -12.88 14.53 0.51
CA MET A 439 -14.15 14.11 1.09
C MET A 439 -14.36 14.85 2.43
N GLU A 440 -15.08 15.98 2.39
CA GLU A 440 -15.27 16.85 3.57
C GLU A 440 -15.94 16.11 4.75
N GLU A 441 -16.84 15.15 4.48
CA GLU A 441 -17.54 14.40 5.52
C GLU A 441 -16.63 13.45 6.28
N HIS A 442 -15.57 12.99 5.64
CA HIS A 442 -14.59 12.06 6.22
C HIS A 442 -13.32 12.74 6.72
N GLY A 443 -12.99 13.91 6.17
CA GLY A 443 -11.76 14.62 6.49
C GLY A 443 -10.50 13.98 5.91
N TYR A 444 -10.62 13.27 4.78
CA TYR A 444 -9.50 12.71 4.03
C TYR A 444 -9.80 12.64 2.52
N TYR A 445 -8.79 12.32 1.71
CA TYR A 445 -8.93 12.18 0.27
C TYR A 445 -9.48 10.80 -0.11
N SER A 446 -10.33 10.76 -1.15
CA SER A 446 -10.68 9.52 -1.83
C SER A 446 -9.46 8.95 -2.57
N SER A 447 -9.27 7.64 -2.56
CA SER A 447 -8.18 6.97 -3.28
C SER A 447 -8.30 7.12 -4.79
N TRP A 448 -9.53 7.06 -5.33
CA TRP A 448 -9.74 7.20 -6.77
C TRP A 448 -11.12 7.74 -7.12
N GLN A 449 -11.21 8.27 -8.33
CA GLN A 449 -12.44 8.61 -9.02
C GLN A 449 -12.75 7.56 -10.07
N TYR A 450 -13.96 7.04 -10.08
CA TYR A 450 -14.42 6.08 -11.09
C TYR A 450 -14.46 6.72 -12.50
N PRO A 451 -14.52 5.90 -13.59
CA PRO A 451 -14.54 6.38 -14.96
C PRO A 451 -15.62 7.41 -15.27
N GLU A 452 -15.37 8.24 -16.27
CA GLU A 452 -16.30 9.32 -16.70
C GLU A 452 -17.69 8.80 -17.06
N TYR A 453 -17.80 7.65 -17.71
CA TYR A 453 -19.10 7.08 -18.07
C TYR A 453 -19.97 6.70 -16.86
N MET A 454 -19.36 6.59 -15.69
CA MET A 454 -20.04 6.43 -14.40
C MET A 454 -20.36 7.77 -13.71
N GLY A 455 -20.05 8.90 -14.35
CA GLY A 455 -20.29 10.23 -13.80
C GLY A 455 -19.19 10.74 -12.88
N ASN A 456 -17.97 10.26 -13.00
CA ASN A 456 -16.81 10.69 -12.19
C ASN A 456 -17.05 10.62 -10.67
N VAL A 457 -17.78 9.62 -10.20
CA VAL A 457 -18.05 9.42 -8.77
C VAL A 457 -16.79 9.00 -8.02
N LEU A 458 -16.66 9.42 -6.77
CA LEU A 458 -15.53 9.05 -5.92
C LEU A 458 -15.74 7.68 -5.28
N ALA A 459 -14.64 6.96 -5.06
CA ALA A 459 -14.65 5.83 -4.15
C ALA A 459 -14.73 6.33 -2.69
N GLU A 460 -15.58 5.71 -1.90
CA GLU A 460 -15.69 5.98 -0.45
C GLU A 460 -14.55 5.32 0.33
N LYS A 461 -13.31 5.53 -0.15
CA LYS A 461 -12.09 4.93 0.40
C LYS A 461 -10.96 5.93 0.39
N THR A 462 -10.04 5.77 1.34
CA THR A 462 -8.77 6.50 1.36
C THR A 462 -7.58 5.54 1.27
N ASP A 463 -6.39 6.05 0.95
CA ASP A 463 -5.14 5.30 1.00
C ASP A 463 -4.01 6.10 1.67
N VAL A 464 -3.07 5.35 2.24
CA VAL A 464 -2.00 5.90 3.08
C VAL A 464 -1.02 6.78 2.31
N ILE A 465 -0.76 6.48 1.02
CA ILE A 465 0.16 7.27 0.20
C ILE A 465 -0.48 8.60 -0.20
N ALA A 466 -1.74 8.59 -0.63
CA ALA A 466 -2.47 9.84 -0.90
C ALA A 466 -2.50 10.73 0.34
N ALA A 467 -2.80 10.15 1.51
CA ALA A 467 -2.83 10.88 2.78
C ALA A 467 -1.46 11.48 3.14
N GLY A 468 -0.40 10.67 3.11
CA GLY A 468 0.94 11.10 3.47
C GLY A 468 1.48 12.17 2.52
N TYR A 469 1.49 11.88 1.23
CA TYR A 469 2.09 12.80 0.25
C TYR A 469 1.30 14.08 0.03
N ALA A 470 -0.04 14.07 0.21
CA ALA A 470 -0.83 15.29 0.13
C ALA A 470 -0.38 16.35 1.15
N VAL A 471 -0.01 15.93 2.36
CA VAL A 471 0.45 16.85 3.41
C VAL A 471 1.95 17.13 3.29
N TYR A 472 2.76 16.09 3.15
CA TYR A 472 4.22 16.26 3.11
C TYR A 472 4.69 17.18 1.98
N PHE A 473 4.04 17.12 0.80
CA PHE A 473 4.40 17.91 -0.37
C PHE A 473 3.54 19.18 -0.59
N ASP A 474 2.81 19.62 0.45
CA ASP A 474 2.01 20.84 0.40
C ASP A 474 0.92 20.84 -0.71
N ILE A 475 0.30 19.69 -0.96
CA ILE A 475 -0.88 19.57 -1.83
C ILE A 475 -2.14 19.95 -1.05
N ALA A 476 -2.32 19.40 0.15
CA ALA A 476 -3.42 19.75 1.04
C ALA A 476 -3.31 21.22 1.49
N THR A 477 -4.45 21.88 1.65
CA THR A 477 -4.46 23.16 2.36
C THR A 477 -4.16 22.93 3.86
N PRO A 478 -3.74 23.97 4.61
CA PRO A 478 -3.49 23.81 6.05
C PRO A 478 -4.69 23.21 6.80
N GLU A 479 -5.92 23.63 6.46
CA GLU A 479 -7.14 23.12 7.09
C GLU A 479 -7.44 21.66 6.71
N MET A 480 -7.16 21.28 5.46
CA MET A 480 -7.26 19.88 5.02
C MET A 480 -6.19 19.02 5.68
N ALA A 481 -4.95 19.53 5.79
CA ALA A 481 -3.85 18.83 6.43
C ALA A 481 -4.14 18.52 7.90
N GLU A 482 -4.63 19.50 8.66
CA GLU A 482 -5.03 19.32 10.05
C GLU A 482 -6.10 18.23 10.19
N LYS A 483 -7.20 18.34 9.42
CA LYS A 483 -8.28 17.35 9.43
C LYS A 483 -7.79 15.95 9.02
N LEU A 484 -6.95 15.88 7.97
CA LEU A 484 -6.44 14.60 7.46
C LEU A 484 -5.59 13.88 8.51
N MET A 485 -4.69 14.61 9.19
CA MET A 485 -3.84 14.05 10.24
C MET A 485 -4.63 13.62 11.48
N GLU A 486 -5.76 14.26 11.79
CA GLU A 486 -6.64 13.86 12.90
C GLU A 486 -7.58 12.68 12.54
N ASN A 487 -7.93 12.52 11.26
CA ASN A 487 -8.97 11.58 10.84
C ASN A 487 -8.45 10.31 10.16
N TYR A 488 -7.17 10.26 9.72
CA TYR A 488 -6.65 9.04 9.11
C TYR A 488 -6.67 7.87 10.11
N PRO A 489 -7.29 6.72 9.75
CA PRO A 489 -7.48 5.64 10.71
C PRO A 489 -6.20 4.84 10.94
N LEU A 490 -5.88 4.61 12.22
CA LEU A 490 -4.88 3.64 12.64
C LEU A 490 -5.55 2.43 13.28
N VAL A 491 -5.10 1.25 12.89
CA VAL A 491 -5.40 -0.01 13.58
C VAL A 491 -4.27 -0.35 14.56
N LYS A 492 -4.41 -1.42 15.31
CA LYS A 492 -3.46 -1.82 16.36
C LYS A 492 -1.99 -1.83 15.89
N TYR A 493 -1.73 -2.25 14.67
CA TYR A 493 -0.37 -2.46 14.16
C TYR A 493 0.07 -1.41 13.14
N GLY A 494 -0.64 -0.30 13.03
CA GLY A 494 -0.25 0.84 12.20
C GLY A 494 -1.37 1.39 11.33
N ALA A 495 -1.01 2.12 10.28
CA ALA A 495 -1.95 2.68 9.33
C ALA A 495 -2.36 1.64 8.28
N ASP A 496 -3.65 1.41 8.14
CA ASP A 496 -4.16 0.61 7.04
C ASP A 496 -3.77 1.21 5.69
N THR A 497 -3.37 0.34 4.76
CA THR A 497 -3.01 0.78 3.41
C THR A 497 -4.18 1.41 2.68
N VAL A 498 -5.34 0.77 2.74
CA VAL A 498 -6.61 1.26 2.16
C VAL A 498 -7.72 1.08 3.18
N TYR A 499 -8.48 2.12 3.44
CA TYR A 499 -9.57 2.13 4.42
C TYR A 499 -10.89 2.64 3.80
N PRO A 500 -12.07 2.03 4.09
CA PRO A 500 -12.26 0.74 4.78
C PRO A 500 -11.88 -0.46 3.91
N GLN A 501 -11.76 -1.65 4.55
CA GLN A 501 -11.44 -2.89 3.86
C GLN A 501 -12.59 -3.34 2.96
N LYS A 502 -12.25 -3.81 1.75
CA LYS A 502 -13.23 -4.35 0.82
C LYS A 502 -13.65 -5.78 1.16
N THR A 503 -14.85 -6.16 0.72
CA THR A 503 -15.32 -7.55 0.65
C THR A 503 -15.00 -8.19 -0.71
N GLY A 504 -15.36 -9.44 -0.92
CA GLY A 504 -15.25 -10.12 -2.20
C GLY A 504 -14.20 -11.24 -2.26
N LYS A 505 -13.81 -11.63 -3.46
CA LYS A 505 -12.93 -12.79 -3.70
C LYS A 505 -11.55 -12.69 -3.05
N ASN A 506 -11.02 -11.50 -2.93
CA ASN A 506 -9.69 -11.22 -2.37
C ASN A 506 -9.74 -10.72 -0.93
N PHE A 507 -10.88 -10.81 -0.26
CA PHE A 507 -11.04 -10.32 1.11
C PHE A 507 -10.04 -10.91 2.10
N SER A 508 -9.81 -12.22 2.05
CA SER A 508 -8.89 -12.89 2.97
C SER A 508 -7.40 -12.68 2.65
N ALA A 509 -7.10 -12.07 1.53
CA ALA A 509 -5.72 -11.85 1.14
C ALA A 509 -5.14 -10.64 1.88
N ILE A 510 -4.03 -10.85 2.57
CA ILE A 510 -3.26 -9.80 3.23
C ILE A 510 -2.36 -9.18 2.19
N TYR A 511 -2.68 -7.97 1.78
CA TYR A 511 -1.92 -7.14 0.85
C TYR A 511 -2.38 -5.69 1.02
N HIS A 512 -2.86 -4.97 -0.02
CA HIS A 512 -3.45 -3.63 0.17
C HIS A 512 -4.69 -3.68 1.06
N ASN A 513 -5.52 -4.70 0.89
CA ASN A 513 -6.64 -4.97 1.79
C ASN A 513 -6.14 -5.79 2.98
N ARG A 514 -6.36 -5.36 4.20
CA ARG A 514 -5.94 -6.01 5.46
C ARG A 514 -4.42 -6.04 5.69
N GLY A 515 -3.69 -5.09 5.14
CA GLY A 515 -2.26 -4.95 5.34
C GLY A 515 -1.85 -3.58 5.85
N VAL A 516 -0.88 -3.55 6.74
CA VAL A 516 -0.10 -2.37 7.10
C VAL A 516 1.25 -2.51 6.41
N TRP A 517 1.64 -1.52 5.65
CA TRP A 517 2.90 -1.50 4.93
C TRP A 517 3.85 -0.52 5.61
N PRO A 518 4.85 -0.98 6.36
CA PRO A 518 5.72 -0.09 7.15
C PRO A 518 6.40 1.00 6.29
N GLY A 519 6.75 0.67 5.05
CA GLY A 519 7.30 1.66 4.12
C GLY A 519 6.29 2.70 3.65
N TRP A 520 5.00 2.37 3.55
CA TRP A 520 4.00 3.33 3.11
C TRP A 520 3.45 4.18 4.26
N GLU A 521 3.31 3.60 5.45
CA GLU A 521 2.95 4.41 6.62
C GLU A 521 4.06 5.40 7.02
N ALA A 522 5.32 5.18 6.57
CA ALA A 522 6.39 6.14 6.73
C ALA A 522 6.09 7.48 6.04
N ALA A 523 5.40 7.47 4.88
CA ALA A 523 4.95 8.71 4.24
C ALA A 523 3.95 9.48 5.12
N LEU A 524 3.04 8.77 5.78
CA LEU A 524 2.09 9.38 6.72
C LEU A 524 2.79 9.86 8.00
N MET A 525 3.81 9.14 8.48
CA MET A 525 4.63 9.55 9.62
C MET A 525 5.36 10.88 9.36
N GLU A 526 5.99 11.02 8.19
CA GLU A 526 6.66 12.26 7.79
C GLU A 526 5.65 13.40 7.61
N ALA A 527 4.49 13.09 7.02
CA ALA A 527 3.40 14.05 6.86
C ALA A 527 2.87 14.55 8.20
N ALA A 528 2.75 13.67 9.19
CA ALA A 528 2.30 14.02 10.54
C ALA A 528 3.27 14.99 11.23
N MET A 529 4.58 14.81 11.04
CA MET A 529 5.58 15.78 11.53
C MET A 529 5.42 17.15 10.88
N VAL A 530 5.27 17.21 9.55
CA VAL A 530 5.09 18.48 8.81
C VAL A 530 3.73 19.11 9.11
N GLY A 531 2.70 18.31 9.24
CA GLY A 531 1.32 18.73 9.54
C GLY A 531 1.09 19.08 11.02
N GLY A 532 2.08 18.86 11.90
CA GLY A 532 2.04 19.23 13.32
C GLY A 532 1.26 18.26 14.21
N ASN A 533 0.91 17.05 13.72
CA ASN A 533 0.33 15.98 14.55
C ASN A 533 1.45 15.02 15.01
N HIS A 534 2.17 15.43 16.04
CA HIS A 534 3.31 14.68 16.55
C HIS A 534 2.91 13.33 17.16
N GLU A 535 1.72 13.27 17.79
CA GLU A 535 1.17 12.02 18.35
C GLU A 535 0.97 10.97 17.26
N LEU A 536 0.42 11.35 16.11
CA LEU A 536 0.28 10.45 14.96
C LEU A 536 1.64 9.94 14.47
N ALA A 537 2.62 10.84 14.36
CA ALA A 537 3.99 10.46 13.98
C ALA A 537 4.60 9.46 14.98
N GLY A 538 4.38 9.68 16.29
CA GLY A 538 4.84 8.77 17.34
C GLY A 538 4.17 7.41 17.31
N GLU A 539 2.87 7.34 17.06
CA GLU A 539 2.14 6.06 16.96
C GLU A 539 2.57 5.27 15.72
N ILE A 540 2.81 5.94 14.58
CA ILE A 540 3.32 5.25 13.38
C ILE A 540 4.76 4.78 13.59
N MET A 541 5.63 5.60 14.17
CA MET A 541 6.99 5.16 14.53
C MET A 541 6.97 3.94 15.46
N LYS A 542 6.06 3.92 16.42
CA LYS A 542 5.83 2.81 17.36
C LYS A 542 5.43 1.54 16.62
N SER A 543 4.53 1.63 15.63
CA SER A 543 4.08 0.48 14.84
C SER A 543 5.18 -0.10 13.96
N ILE A 544 5.96 0.75 13.27
CA ILE A 544 7.11 0.32 12.46
C ILE A 544 8.14 -0.42 13.33
N MET A 545 8.48 0.14 14.50
CA MET A 545 9.40 -0.49 15.44
C MET A 545 8.87 -1.84 15.96
N TYR A 546 7.57 -1.90 16.28
CA TYR A 546 6.94 -3.13 16.74
C TYR A 546 7.00 -4.23 15.66
N GLY A 547 6.59 -3.92 14.42
CA GLY A 547 6.61 -4.85 13.30
C GLY A 547 8.00 -5.45 13.07
N ALA A 548 9.02 -4.59 13.05
CA ALA A 548 10.42 -4.99 12.89
C ALA A 548 10.92 -5.84 14.08
N ALA A 549 10.58 -5.47 15.32
CA ALA A 549 10.96 -6.22 16.51
C ALA A 549 10.32 -7.61 16.57
N ARG A 550 9.02 -7.69 16.26
CA ARG A 550 8.25 -8.92 16.30
C ARG A 550 8.75 -9.97 15.30
N ASN A 551 8.98 -9.52 14.06
CA ASN A 551 9.34 -10.39 12.94
C ASN A 551 10.87 -10.52 12.75
N LEU A 552 11.69 -9.82 13.55
CA LEU A 552 13.16 -9.76 13.43
C LEU A 552 13.64 -9.34 12.04
N SER A 553 12.84 -8.57 11.33
CA SER A 553 13.09 -8.01 10.01
C SER A 553 12.11 -6.89 9.69
N ASN A 554 12.51 -5.99 8.80
CA ASN A 554 11.63 -5.01 8.19
C ASN A 554 10.83 -5.68 7.07
N GLU A 555 9.61 -6.09 7.40
CA GLU A 555 8.72 -6.83 6.51
C GLU A 555 8.12 -5.94 5.42
N GLU A 556 7.78 -6.53 4.29
CA GLU A 556 7.07 -5.85 3.21
C GLU A 556 5.67 -5.40 3.67
N VAL A 557 4.92 -6.30 4.26
CA VAL A 557 3.58 -6.04 4.79
C VAL A 557 3.37 -6.75 6.12
N ILE A 558 2.67 -6.10 7.03
CA ILE A 558 2.23 -6.64 8.31
C ILE A 558 0.74 -6.94 8.23
N ASN A 559 0.35 -8.13 8.65
CA ASN A 559 -1.05 -8.47 8.82
C ASN A 559 -1.64 -7.59 9.94
N TYR A 560 -2.60 -6.74 9.60
CA TYR A 560 -3.16 -5.77 10.52
C TYR A 560 -3.94 -6.38 11.70
N GLU A 561 -4.40 -7.64 11.58
CA GLU A 561 -5.07 -8.34 12.69
C GLU A 561 -4.08 -9.01 13.64
N THR A 562 -2.97 -9.52 13.11
CA THR A 562 -2.09 -10.42 13.88
C THR A 562 -0.70 -9.84 14.13
N GLY A 563 -0.30 -8.78 13.46
CA GLY A 563 1.04 -8.23 13.52
C GLY A 563 2.13 -9.11 12.87
N ALA A 564 1.72 -10.20 12.21
CA ALA A 564 2.65 -11.10 11.54
C ALA A 564 3.13 -10.52 10.23
N GLY A 565 4.42 -10.66 9.93
CA GLY A 565 4.99 -10.31 8.65
C GLY A 565 4.50 -11.22 7.52
N ASN A 566 4.44 -10.69 6.31
CA ASN A 566 4.04 -11.39 5.10
C ASN A 566 4.83 -10.89 3.89
N ASP A 567 4.94 -11.72 2.86
CA ASP A 567 5.59 -11.51 1.58
C ASP A 567 7.12 -11.48 1.65
N ALA A 568 7.78 -10.37 1.90
CA ALA A 568 9.23 -10.29 1.89
C ALA A 568 9.82 -9.71 3.18
N HIS A 569 10.90 -10.33 3.63
CA HIS A 569 11.78 -9.77 4.65
C HIS A 569 12.69 -8.69 4.04
N ARG A 570 13.20 -7.78 4.88
CA ARG A 570 14.17 -6.76 4.45
C ARG A 570 13.67 -5.95 3.27
N GLN A 571 12.40 -5.60 3.27
CA GLN A 571 11.86 -4.77 2.19
C GLN A 571 12.44 -3.37 2.27
N LEU A 572 13.03 -2.88 1.19
CA LEU A 572 13.85 -1.67 1.16
C LEU A 572 13.11 -0.44 1.69
N TRP A 573 11.85 -0.23 1.29
CA TRP A 573 11.07 0.90 1.80
C TRP A 573 10.71 0.79 3.28
N SER A 574 10.51 -0.43 3.81
CA SER A 574 10.26 -0.63 5.24
C SER A 574 11.51 -0.38 6.08
N VAL A 575 12.67 -0.82 5.57
CA VAL A 575 13.99 -0.50 6.14
C VAL A 575 14.21 1.02 6.16
N ALA A 576 13.94 1.69 5.05
CA ALA A 576 14.07 3.13 4.92
C ALA A 576 13.08 3.89 5.81
N GLY A 577 11.84 3.43 5.91
CA GLY A 577 10.81 3.98 6.80
C GLY A 577 11.19 3.88 8.26
N GLN A 578 11.79 2.76 8.68
CA GLN A 578 12.31 2.64 10.04
C GLN A 578 13.43 3.64 10.32
N LEU A 579 14.40 3.82 9.40
CA LEU A 579 15.44 4.84 9.56
C LEU A 579 14.87 6.26 9.56
N ALA A 580 13.81 6.52 8.77
CA ALA A 580 13.12 7.81 8.76
C ALA A 580 12.54 8.17 10.14
N GLY A 581 11.99 7.19 10.88
CA GLY A 581 11.55 7.40 12.26
C GLY A 581 12.64 7.98 13.17
N TYR A 582 13.88 7.55 13.00
CA TYR A 582 15.01 8.12 13.73
C TYR A 582 15.39 9.51 13.22
N TYR A 583 15.61 9.64 11.90
CA TYR A 583 16.14 10.88 11.34
C TYR A 583 15.11 12.02 11.34
N ARG A 584 13.88 11.74 10.90
CA ARG A 584 12.86 12.75 10.68
C ARG A 584 11.95 12.99 11.88
N VAL A 585 11.73 11.98 12.73
CA VAL A 585 10.93 12.13 13.95
C VAL A 585 11.84 12.41 15.15
N LEU A 586 12.64 11.42 15.56
CA LEU A 586 13.41 11.50 16.79
C LEU A 586 14.46 12.63 16.78
N PHE A 587 15.18 12.83 15.67
CA PHE A 587 16.12 13.94 15.49
C PHE A 587 15.50 15.13 14.74
N GLY A 588 14.28 14.97 14.20
CA GLY A 588 13.49 16.04 13.58
C GLY A 588 14.17 16.73 12.41
N MET A 589 15.00 16.01 11.66
CA MET A 589 15.73 16.58 10.53
C MET A 589 14.84 16.72 9.31
N THR A 590 14.67 17.95 8.82
CA THR A 590 14.05 18.27 7.55
C THR A 590 15.09 18.94 6.66
N TYR A 591 15.14 18.55 5.40
CA TYR A 591 16.15 18.97 4.46
C TYR A 591 15.56 19.91 3.43
N ASP A 592 16.20 21.05 3.24
CA ASP A 592 15.79 22.07 2.28
C ASP A 592 17.02 22.67 1.58
N LEU A 593 16.80 23.59 0.64
CA LEU A 593 17.83 24.28 -0.11
C LEU A 593 18.77 25.12 0.79
N ASP A 594 18.27 25.67 1.86
CA ASP A 594 19.06 26.44 2.83
C ASP A 594 19.83 25.57 3.84
N GLY A 595 19.47 24.27 3.96
CA GLY A 595 20.18 23.34 4.83
C GLY A 595 19.30 22.37 5.61
N ILE A 596 19.74 22.00 6.82
CA ILE A 596 19.03 21.10 7.72
C ILE A 596 18.30 21.91 8.80
N HIS A 597 17.00 21.71 8.90
CA HIS A 597 16.16 22.19 9.99
C HIS A 597 16.01 21.10 11.05
N PHE A 598 15.82 21.51 12.33
CA PHE A 598 15.69 20.59 13.45
C PHE A 598 14.39 20.87 14.22
N ALA A 599 13.46 19.91 14.16
CA ALA A 599 12.20 19.93 14.90
C ALA A 599 11.92 18.52 15.47
N PRO A 600 12.69 18.06 16.47
CA PRO A 600 12.52 16.72 17.02
C PRO A 600 11.16 16.53 17.69
N TYR A 601 10.70 15.29 17.67
CA TYR A 601 9.66 14.82 18.56
C TYR A 601 10.15 13.57 19.31
N VAL A 602 10.02 13.59 20.62
CA VAL A 602 10.37 12.46 21.50
C VAL A 602 9.11 11.97 22.19
N PRO A 603 8.48 10.90 21.70
CA PRO A 603 7.29 10.34 22.32
C PRO A 603 7.51 9.95 23.78
N ASP A 604 6.46 9.88 24.58
CA ASP A 604 6.52 9.59 26.02
C ASP A 604 6.99 8.15 26.32
N TRP A 605 6.80 7.22 25.39
CA TRP A 605 7.30 5.85 25.48
C TRP A 605 8.80 5.70 25.13
N MET A 606 9.46 6.74 24.60
CA MET A 606 10.90 6.74 24.31
C MET A 606 11.70 7.31 25.49
N VAL A 607 12.78 6.62 25.88
CA VAL A 607 13.62 6.97 27.04
C VAL A 607 15.03 7.33 26.61
N GLY A 608 15.30 8.63 26.50
CA GLY A 608 16.62 9.18 26.11
C GLY A 608 17.62 9.26 27.28
N PRO A 609 18.79 9.90 27.11
CA PRO A 609 19.16 10.67 25.93
C PRO A 609 19.51 9.81 24.71
N PHE A 610 19.38 10.41 23.52
CA PHE A 610 19.68 9.79 22.22
C PHE A 610 20.83 10.53 21.55
N GLU A 611 21.75 9.78 20.93
CA GLU A 611 22.87 10.34 20.19
C GLU A 611 22.94 9.73 18.79
N LEU A 612 23.09 10.56 17.76
CA LEU A 612 23.41 10.16 16.39
C LEU A 612 24.75 10.77 16.03
N SER A 613 25.75 9.95 15.79
CA SER A 613 27.10 10.40 15.48
C SER A 613 27.54 9.92 14.09
N ASN A 614 28.59 10.55 13.56
CA ASN A 614 29.12 10.25 12.23
C ASN A 614 28.09 10.42 11.09
N TYR A 615 27.14 11.36 11.26
CA TYR A 615 26.14 11.62 10.25
C TYR A 615 26.70 12.60 9.21
N SER A 616 26.81 12.16 7.96
CA SER A 616 27.37 12.97 6.88
C SER A 616 26.29 13.84 6.23
N TYR A 617 26.58 15.12 6.04
CA TYR A 617 25.78 16.04 5.26
C TYR A 617 26.70 16.90 4.38
N ARG A 618 26.76 16.60 3.09
CA ARG A 618 27.68 17.28 2.16
C ARG A 618 29.12 17.28 2.71
N ASP A 619 29.69 18.46 2.96
CA ASP A 619 31.05 18.63 3.51
C ASP A 619 31.10 18.67 5.05
N ALA A 620 29.95 18.48 5.72
CA ALA A 620 29.83 18.46 7.17
C ALA A 620 29.64 17.04 7.74
N THR A 621 30.14 16.86 8.97
CA THR A 621 29.85 15.66 9.80
C THR A 621 29.14 16.13 11.07
N LEU A 622 27.99 15.53 11.36
CA LEU A 622 27.14 15.89 12.48
C LEU A 622 27.20 14.86 13.60
N ASN A 623 27.21 15.36 14.83
CA ASN A 623 26.91 14.62 16.03
C ASN A 623 25.72 15.28 16.71
N LEU A 624 24.60 14.59 16.72
CA LEU A 624 23.33 15.09 17.25
C LEU A 624 23.06 14.46 18.60
N LYS A 625 22.54 15.24 19.55
CA LYS A 625 22.10 14.76 20.87
C LYS A 625 20.72 15.33 21.15
N VAL A 626 19.78 14.44 21.45
CA VAL A 626 18.42 14.80 21.83
C VAL A 626 18.15 14.28 23.24
N SER A 627 17.61 15.12 24.10
CA SER A 627 17.28 14.78 25.47
C SER A 627 15.97 15.41 25.90
N GLY A 628 15.29 14.83 26.88
CA GLY A 628 13.93 15.22 27.26
C GLY A 628 12.89 14.46 26.44
N GLN A 629 11.64 14.84 26.57
CA GLN A 629 10.47 14.27 25.87
C GLN A 629 9.58 15.41 25.41
N GLY A 630 8.71 15.14 24.44
CA GLY A 630 7.71 16.08 23.92
C GLY A 630 8.08 16.65 22.55
N ASP A 631 7.38 17.68 22.17
CA ASP A 631 7.28 18.25 20.82
C ASP A 631 7.90 19.66 20.70
N GLN A 632 8.35 20.24 21.80
CA GLN A 632 8.89 21.60 21.83
C GLN A 632 10.38 21.61 22.13
N VAL A 633 11.15 22.37 21.34
CA VAL A 633 12.58 22.62 21.59
C VAL A 633 12.74 23.62 22.72
N ALA A 634 13.15 23.15 23.89
CA ALA A 634 13.46 23.99 25.07
C ALA A 634 14.81 24.73 24.93
N SER A 635 15.81 24.07 24.33
CA SER A 635 17.10 24.70 23.98
C SER A 635 17.78 23.97 22.83
N LEU A 636 18.50 24.72 22.00
CA LEU A 636 19.34 24.18 20.92
C LEU A 636 20.73 24.83 20.97
N LYS A 637 21.75 23.99 21.03
CA LYS A 637 23.16 24.43 21.01
C LYS A 637 23.88 23.81 19.84
N VAL A 638 24.74 24.61 19.20
CA VAL A 638 25.64 24.15 18.14
C VAL A 638 27.06 24.45 18.55
N ASN A 639 27.90 23.41 18.62
CA ASN A 639 29.29 23.50 19.12
C ASN A 639 29.40 24.22 20.47
N GLY A 640 28.40 23.97 21.36
CA GLY A 640 28.31 24.58 22.70
C GLY A 640 27.77 26.00 22.76
N GLU A 641 27.44 26.63 21.62
CA GLU A 641 26.80 27.97 21.57
C GLU A 641 25.27 27.79 21.46
N GLU A 642 24.55 28.53 22.33
CA GLU A 642 23.09 28.61 22.27
C GLU A 642 22.62 29.23 20.96
N LYS A 643 21.67 28.56 20.29
CA LYS A 643 21.00 29.03 19.07
C LYS A 643 19.48 29.10 19.35
N GLY A 644 18.75 29.75 18.47
CA GLY A 644 17.28 29.72 18.52
C GLY A 644 16.73 28.36 18.09
N ALA A 645 15.51 28.02 18.50
CA ALA A 645 14.83 26.80 18.13
C ALA A 645 14.71 26.59 16.59
N ASN A 646 14.64 27.70 15.85
CA ASN A 646 14.56 27.71 14.38
C ASN A 646 15.96 27.76 13.72
N TYR A 647 16.99 27.24 14.34
CA TYR A 647 18.32 27.19 13.75
C TYR A 647 18.35 26.26 12.55
N VAL A 648 18.95 26.73 11.46
CA VAL A 648 19.21 25.93 10.25
C VAL A 648 20.72 25.72 10.15
N LEU A 649 21.14 24.48 10.00
CA LEU A 649 22.52 24.16 9.60
C LEU A 649 22.66 24.47 8.11
N PRO A 650 23.49 25.46 7.70
CA PRO A 650 23.52 25.88 6.31
C PRO A 650 23.93 24.76 5.33
N ALA A 651 23.40 24.81 4.11
CA ALA A 651 23.70 23.83 3.08
C ALA A 651 25.19 23.84 2.64
N ASP A 652 25.91 24.90 2.88
CA ASP A 652 27.37 25.04 2.64
C ASP A 652 28.23 24.79 3.89
N ALA A 653 27.62 24.25 4.96
CA ALA A 653 28.35 23.89 6.19
C ALA A 653 29.45 22.86 5.89
N SER A 654 30.59 23.02 6.56
CA SER A 654 31.74 22.11 6.40
C SER A 654 32.43 21.84 7.72
N GLY A 655 33.02 20.66 7.86
CA GLY A 655 33.71 20.21 9.08
C GLY A 655 32.75 19.60 10.10
N ASN A 656 33.15 19.60 11.39
CA ASN A 656 32.41 18.87 12.42
C ASN A 656 31.46 19.78 13.21
N TYR A 657 30.24 19.33 13.37
CA TYR A 657 29.21 20.01 14.17
C TYR A 657 28.70 19.08 15.27
N THR A 658 28.52 19.62 16.47
CA THR A 658 27.77 18.97 17.54
C THR A 658 26.51 19.81 17.78
N VAL A 659 25.35 19.21 17.59
CA VAL A 659 24.04 19.81 17.82
C VAL A 659 23.41 19.13 19.03
N GLU A 660 23.14 19.91 20.08
CA GLU A 660 22.53 19.42 21.33
C GLU A 660 21.15 20.08 21.49
N ILE A 661 20.11 19.24 21.54
CA ILE A 661 18.71 19.68 21.62
C ILE A 661 18.10 19.12 22.90
N ALA A 662 17.51 20.01 23.70
CA ALA A 662 16.70 19.61 24.84
C ALA A 662 15.23 19.84 24.50
N MET A 663 14.40 18.80 24.70
CA MET A 663 12.97 18.80 24.43
C MET A 663 12.18 19.01 25.71
N GLU A 664 11.01 19.62 25.57
CA GLU A 664 9.97 19.69 26.58
C GLU A 664 8.60 19.46 25.94
N ASP A 665 7.64 19.07 26.76
CA ASP A 665 6.26 18.89 26.34
C ASP A 665 5.55 20.25 26.28
N SER A 666 4.95 20.59 25.14
CA SER A 666 4.16 21.82 24.99
C SER A 666 2.86 21.78 25.82
N GLY A 667 2.36 20.58 26.13
CA GLY A 667 1.06 20.35 26.75
C GLY A 667 -0.12 20.50 25.79
N GLU A 668 0.14 20.66 24.50
CA GLU A 668 -0.85 20.63 23.42
C GLU A 668 -0.69 19.31 22.65
N HIS A 669 -1.75 18.50 22.58
CA HIS A 669 -1.71 17.18 21.94
C HIS A 669 -2.80 17.09 20.89
N SER A 670 -2.43 16.58 19.74
CA SER A 670 -3.37 16.34 18.63
C SER A 670 -4.10 15.00 18.79
N ALA A 671 -5.30 14.91 18.26
CA ALA A 671 -6.04 13.66 18.24
C ALA A 671 -5.44 12.66 17.25
N VAL A 672 -5.53 11.38 17.58
CA VAL A 672 -5.21 10.25 16.70
C VAL A 672 -6.45 9.38 16.56
N ASN A 673 -6.84 9.06 15.33
CA ASN A 673 -8.01 8.23 15.04
C ASN A 673 -7.66 6.74 15.18
N LEU A 674 -7.60 6.27 16.42
CA LEU A 674 -7.39 4.86 16.70
C LEU A 674 -8.69 4.09 16.51
N LYS A 675 -8.64 3.01 15.73
CA LYS A 675 -9.76 2.09 15.53
C LYS A 675 -9.52 0.86 16.40
N PRO A 676 -10.25 0.72 17.53
CA PRO A 676 -10.10 -0.45 18.41
C PRO A 676 -10.54 -1.74 17.72
N GLU A 677 -11.44 -1.65 16.77
CA GLU A 677 -11.80 -2.78 15.92
C GLU A 677 -10.75 -2.92 14.82
N ASN A 678 -10.01 -3.99 14.87
CA ASN A 678 -9.00 -4.28 13.84
C ASN A 678 -9.61 -4.60 12.46
N LEU A 679 -10.91 -4.54 12.28
CA LEU A 679 -11.58 -4.97 11.08
C LEU A 679 -12.80 -4.09 10.77
N VAL A 680 -12.58 -3.03 10.00
CA VAL A 680 -13.68 -2.24 9.45
C VAL A 680 -13.93 -2.69 8.01
N ILE A 681 -14.87 -3.61 7.85
CA ILE A 681 -15.21 -4.22 6.57
C ILE A 681 -16.41 -3.47 5.99
N CYS A 682 -16.27 -3.00 4.76
CA CYS A 682 -17.42 -2.44 4.06
C CYS A 682 -18.51 -3.52 3.81
N PRO A 683 -19.79 -3.14 3.71
CA PRO A 683 -20.87 -4.04 3.39
C PRO A 683 -20.64 -4.83 2.08
N GLU A 684 -21.21 -6.02 1.99
CA GLU A 684 -21.24 -6.77 0.73
C GLU A 684 -22.11 -6.08 -0.31
N LEU A 685 -21.66 -6.07 -1.56
CA LEU A 685 -22.40 -5.54 -2.69
C LEU A 685 -23.52 -6.47 -3.10
N PRO A 686 -24.79 -5.98 -3.19
CA PRO A 686 -25.86 -6.75 -3.80
C PRO A 686 -25.69 -6.79 -5.32
N GLU A 687 -26.05 -7.91 -5.94
CA GLU A 687 -26.15 -8.00 -7.39
C GLU A 687 -27.38 -7.21 -7.86
N MET A 688 -27.19 -6.35 -8.87
CA MET A 688 -28.25 -5.64 -9.57
C MET A 688 -28.58 -6.33 -10.90
N GLN A 689 -29.87 -6.35 -11.24
CA GLN A 689 -30.35 -6.86 -12.52
C GLN A 689 -31.23 -5.81 -13.20
N LEU A 690 -31.21 -5.78 -14.54
CA LEU A 690 -32.04 -4.89 -15.36
C LEU A 690 -33.00 -5.72 -16.21
N GLU A 691 -34.29 -5.47 -16.05
CA GLU A 691 -35.34 -6.05 -16.91
C GLU A 691 -36.38 -4.94 -17.24
N ASP A 692 -36.63 -4.74 -18.52
CA ASP A 692 -37.63 -3.77 -19.04
C ASP A 692 -37.54 -2.35 -18.43
N GLY A 693 -36.31 -1.86 -18.20
CA GLY A 693 -36.07 -0.53 -17.62
C GLY A 693 -36.33 -0.44 -16.11
N VAL A 694 -36.35 -1.60 -15.44
CA VAL A 694 -36.45 -1.69 -13.98
C VAL A 694 -35.17 -2.36 -13.45
N LEU A 695 -34.45 -1.66 -12.61
CA LEU A 695 -33.38 -2.22 -11.81
C LEU A 695 -33.98 -2.97 -10.63
N SER A 696 -33.44 -4.11 -10.29
CA SER A 696 -33.86 -4.91 -9.13
C SER A 696 -32.65 -5.52 -8.41
N TRP A 697 -32.79 -5.66 -7.09
CA TRP A 697 -31.78 -6.26 -6.21
C TRP A 697 -32.43 -6.94 -5.00
N THR A 698 -31.65 -7.71 -4.26
CA THR A 698 -32.13 -8.30 -3.00
C THR A 698 -31.49 -7.54 -1.83
N PRO A 699 -32.24 -6.69 -1.11
CA PRO A 699 -31.68 -5.91 -0.01
C PRO A 699 -31.42 -6.78 1.23
N ASP A 700 -30.29 -6.54 1.92
CA ASP A 700 -30.06 -7.01 3.28
C ASP A 700 -30.60 -5.98 4.25
N THR A 701 -31.40 -6.41 5.21
CA THR A 701 -32.07 -5.53 6.19
C THR A 701 -31.11 -4.88 7.19
N ARG A 702 -29.87 -5.32 7.25
CA ARG A 702 -28.82 -4.70 8.07
C ARG A 702 -28.32 -3.37 7.51
N TYR A 703 -28.50 -3.11 6.20
CA TYR A 703 -27.92 -1.98 5.49
C TYR A 703 -28.97 -1.00 5.00
N THR A 704 -28.57 0.25 4.89
CA THR A 704 -29.24 1.25 4.06
C THR A 704 -28.65 1.23 2.66
N TYR A 705 -29.40 1.72 1.66
CA TYR A 705 -28.96 1.65 0.27
C TYR A 705 -29.06 2.99 -0.43
N LYS A 706 -28.02 3.34 -1.17
CA LYS A 706 -28.01 4.48 -2.08
C LYS A 706 -27.80 3.97 -3.51
N LEU A 707 -28.56 4.49 -4.45
CA LEU A 707 -28.40 4.24 -5.88
C LEU A 707 -27.71 5.45 -6.50
N TRP A 708 -26.53 5.25 -7.04
CA TRP A 708 -25.86 6.23 -7.91
C TRP A 708 -26.52 6.19 -9.30
N THR A 709 -26.85 7.35 -9.88
CA THR A 709 -27.56 7.47 -11.17
C THR A 709 -26.67 7.99 -12.31
N GLY A 710 -25.38 8.16 -12.04
CA GLY A 710 -24.43 8.85 -12.93
C GLY A 710 -24.24 10.34 -12.58
N THR A 711 -25.11 10.91 -11.73
CA THR A 711 -25.04 12.33 -11.35
C THR A 711 -25.32 12.60 -9.88
N GLU A 712 -26.12 11.76 -9.23
CA GLU A 712 -26.48 11.93 -7.82
C GLU A 712 -26.82 10.60 -7.16
N TYR A 713 -26.71 10.55 -5.85
CA TYR A 713 -27.18 9.44 -5.04
C TYR A 713 -28.65 9.62 -4.68
N ILE A 714 -29.44 8.56 -4.89
CA ILE A 714 -30.86 8.48 -4.48
C ILE A 714 -30.94 7.47 -3.32
N ASP A 715 -31.59 7.84 -2.21
CA ASP A 715 -31.90 6.92 -1.13
C ASP A 715 -32.95 5.89 -1.59
N VAL A 716 -32.57 4.63 -1.60
CA VAL A 716 -33.43 3.49 -1.96
C VAL A 716 -33.55 2.49 -0.81
N THR A 717 -33.31 2.91 0.42
CA THR A 717 -33.41 2.09 1.62
C THR A 717 -34.80 1.47 1.77
N GLY A 718 -34.82 0.16 1.96
CA GLY A 718 -36.06 -0.62 2.07
C GLY A 718 -36.80 -0.86 0.74
N GLN A 719 -36.20 -0.48 -0.40
CA GLN A 719 -36.68 -0.81 -1.74
C GLN A 719 -35.88 -2.00 -2.29
N ASP A 720 -36.47 -2.74 -3.20
CA ASP A 720 -35.89 -3.87 -3.93
C ASP A 720 -35.77 -3.62 -5.44
N SER A 721 -36.22 -2.43 -5.88
CA SER A 721 -36.27 -2.06 -7.30
C SER A 721 -36.35 -0.55 -7.52
N TYR A 722 -35.88 -0.13 -8.71
CA TYR A 722 -35.97 1.26 -9.17
C TYR A 722 -36.31 1.28 -10.67
N THR A 723 -37.35 2.06 -11.04
CA THR A 723 -37.71 2.27 -12.45
C THR A 723 -36.88 3.41 -13.03
N ILE A 724 -36.03 3.10 -14.00
CA ILE A 724 -35.20 4.09 -14.67
C ILE A 724 -36.07 5.07 -15.48
N PRO A 725 -35.82 6.39 -15.38
CA PRO A 725 -36.50 7.38 -16.24
C PRO A 725 -36.27 7.09 -17.72
N GLN A 726 -37.31 7.25 -18.53
CA GLN A 726 -37.18 7.08 -19.98
C GLN A 726 -36.40 8.26 -20.58
N ASN A 727 -35.68 8.01 -21.65
CA ASN A 727 -34.94 8.99 -22.46
C ASN A 727 -33.78 9.70 -21.71
N VAL A 728 -33.11 9.02 -20.76
CA VAL A 728 -31.97 9.55 -20.06
C VAL A 728 -30.84 8.53 -20.14
N TYR A 729 -29.67 8.96 -20.59
CA TYR A 729 -28.44 8.16 -20.38
C TYR A 729 -28.13 8.15 -18.88
N GLY A 730 -27.84 6.98 -18.36
CA GLY A 730 -27.43 6.83 -16.97
C GLY A 730 -26.54 5.62 -16.75
N SER A 731 -25.63 5.75 -15.81
CA SER A 731 -24.84 4.66 -15.30
C SER A 731 -25.25 4.43 -13.85
N TYR A 732 -25.85 3.30 -13.58
CA TYR A 732 -26.46 3.01 -12.28
C TYR A 732 -25.62 2.02 -11.50
N SER A 733 -25.24 2.40 -10.28
CA SER A 733 -24.52 1.54 -9.35
C SER A 733 -25.13 1.63 -7.95
N LEU A 734 -25.16 0.53 -7.24
CA LEU A 734 -25.71 0.46 -5.88
C LEU A 734 -24.59 0.53 -4.85
N VAL A 735 -24.88 1.19 -3.73
CA VAL A 735 -24.01 1.26 -2.54
C VAL A 735 -24.83 0.82 -1.34
N ALA A 736 -24.29 -0.08 -0.55
CA ALA A 736 -24.82 -0.44 0.76
C ALA A 736 -24.04 0.34 1.84
N VAL A 737 -24.73 0.81 2.87
CA VAL A 737 -24.16 1.56 3.99
C VAL A 737 -24.61 0.90 5.29
N ASP A 738 -23.69 0.58 6.18
CA ASP A 738 -23.97 -0.03 7.48
C ASP A 738 -24.44 1.01 8.52
N GLU A 739 -24.65 0.56 9.76
CA GLU A 739 -25.11 1.43 10.85
C GLU A 739 -24.08 2.44 11.33
N ASP A 740 -22.79 2.16 11.10
CA ASP A 740 -21.67 3.04 11.42
C ASP A 740 -21.36 4.04 10.29
N GLY A 741 -22.09 3.97 9.20
CA GLY A 741 -21.91 4.84 8.04
C GLY A 741 -20.83 4.38 7.06
N ILE A 742 -20.30 3.17 7.22
CA ILE A 742 -19.32 2.59 6.31
C ILE A 742 -20.01 2.17 5.02
N ALA A 743 -19.53 2.70 3.90
CA ALA A 743 -20.07 2.41 2.58
C ALA A 743 -19.35 1.22 1.92
N SER A 744 -20.12 0.45 1.16
CA SER A 744 -19.55 -0.53 0.22
C SER A 744 -18.85 0.17 -0.95
N GLU A 745 -18.08 -0.58 -1.72
CA GLU A 745 -17.70 -0.17 -3.07
C GLU A 745 -18.94 -0.01 -3.95
N LEU A 746 -18.81 0.66 -5.11
CA LEU A 746 -19.89 0.67 -6.11
C LEU A 746 -20.08 -0.71 -6.73
N SER A 747 -21.32 -1.15 -6.90
CA SER A 747 -21.60 -2.33 -7.70
C SER A 747 -21.17 -2.13 -9.16
N GLU A 748 -20.97 -3.22 -9.90
CA GLU A 748 -20.78 -3.15 -11.35
C GLU A 748 -21.89 -2.28 -11.98
N PRO A 749 -21.52 -1.27 -12.80
CA PRO A 749 -22.50 -0.33 -13.31
C PRO A 749 -23.40 -0.93 -14.38
N ILE A 750 -24.68 -0.63 -14.31
CA ILE A 750 -25.63 -0.91 -15.40
C ILE A 750 -25.81 0.37 -16.20
N VAL A 751 -25.28 0.38 -17.43
CA VAL A 751 -25.43 1.50 -18.36
C VAL A 751 -26.77 1.40 -19.05
N TRP A 752 -27.59 2.45 -18.92
CA TRP A 752 -28.90 2.58 -19.55
C TRP A 752 -28.88 3.70 -20.58
N ASN A 753 -29.07 3.34 -21.84
CA ASN A 753 -29.13 4.29 -22.96
C ASN A 753 -30.20 3.85 -23.98
N PRO A 754 -31.52 3.90 -23.63
CA PRO A 754 -32.58 3.29 -24.44
C PRO A 754 -32.81 4.01 -25.77
N ASP A 755 -32.57 5.30 -25.82
CA ASP A 755 -32.75 6.12 -27.02
C ASP A 755 -31.40 6.59 -27.61
N GLY A 756 -30.30 6.25 -26.99
CA GLY A 756 -28.97 6.62 -27.44
C GLY A 756 -28.58 5.88 -28.71
N THR A 757 -28.07 6.65 -29.65
CA THR A 757 -27.51 6.05 -30.86
C THR A 757 -26.20 5.36 -30.54
N VAL A 758 -26.19 4.06 -30.66
CA VAL A 758 -24.94 3.27 -30.63
C VAL A 758 -24.56 2.90 -32.03
N LEU A 759 -23.51 3.53 -32.54
CA LEU A 759 -22.98 3.27 -33.87
C LEU A 759 -21.83 2.27 -33.74
N LYS A 760 -21.84 1.23 -34.56
CA LYS A 760 -20.82 0.20 -34.60
C LYS A 760 -20.29 0.07 -36.01
N TYR A 761 -18.98 0.05 -36.14
CA TYR A 761 -18.28 -0.06 -37.41
C TYR A 761 -17.27 -1.20 -37.32
N GLU A 762 -17.39 -2.18 -38.21
CA GLU A 762 -16.47 -3.31 -38.29
C GLU A 762 -15.08 -2.84 -38.74
N ALA A 763 -14.02 -3.32 -38.10
CA ALA A 763 -12.67 -2.91 -38.46
C ALA A 763 -12.24 -3.42 -39.83
N GLU A 764 -12.73 -4.57 -40.26
CA GLU A 764 -12.47 -5.10 -41.61
C GLU A 764 -13.14 -4.30 -42.74
N ASP A 765 -14.11 -3.45 -42.43
CA ASP A 765 -14.73 -2.52 -43.39
C ASP A 765 -14.04 -1.14 -43.40
N ALA A 766 -13.09 -0.90 -42.51
CA ALA A 766 -12.30 0.31 -42.45
C ALA A 766 -11.23 0.37 -43.57
N SER A 767 -10.54 1.49 -43.66
CA SER A 767 -9.38 1.60 -44.57
C SER A 767 -8.12 1.17 -43.82
N TYR A 768 -7.46 0.13 -44.28
CA TYR A 768 -6.23 -0.42 -43.73
C TYR A 768 -5.42 -1.19 -44.76
N ASN A 769 -4.19 -1.63 -44.44
CA ASN A 769 -3.41 -2.50 -45.27
C ASN A 769 -4.02 -3.92 -45.29
N SER A 770 -4.45 -4.41 -46.46
CA SER A 770 -5.14 -5.70 -46.61
C SER A 770 -4.38 -6.90 -46.03
N ASP A 771 -3.06 -6.82 -45.92
CA ASP A 771 -2.24 -7.89 -45.32
C ASP A 771 -2.43 -7.97 -43.76
N CYS A 772 -3.10 -6.98 -43.17
CA CYS A 772 -3.43 -6.94 -41.75
C CYS A 772 -4.80 -7.52 -41.42
N PHE A 773 -5.57 -7.99 -42.38
CA PHE A 773 -6.81 -8.74 -42.12
C PHE A 773 -6.52 -10.09 -41.47
N ALA A 774 -7.24 -10.40 -40.39
CA ALA A 774 -7.12 -11.65 -39.67
C ALA A 774 -8.48 -12.18 -39.18
N ASN A 775 -8.58 -13.48 -38.91
CA ASN A 775 -9.80 -14.13 -38.37
C ASN A 775 -9.49 -15.38 -37.54
N SER A 776 -8.31 -15.45 -36.93
CA SER A 776 -7.88 -16.62 -36.13
C SER A 776 -8.31 -16.59 -34.69
N ILE A 777 -8.44 -15.37 -34.08
CA ILE A 777 -8.96 -15.18 -32.73
C ILE A 777 -10.48 -15.31 -32.78
N GLN A 778 -11.08 -16.14 -31.94
CA GLN A 778 -12.52 -16.34 -31.91
C GLN A 778 -13.24 -15.23 -31.15
N GLY A 779 -14.52 -14.99 -31.49
CA GLY A 779 -15.36 -14.00 -30.80
C GLY A 779 -15.39 -12.62 -31.47
N TYR A 780 -14.74 -12.45 -32.63
CA TYR A 780 -14.92 -11.25 -33.45
C TYR A 780 -16.33 -11.15 -34.01
N SER A 781 -16.76 -9.95 -34.30
CA SER A 781 -17.96 -9.65 -35.07
C SER A 781 -17.64 -9.61 -36.59
N GLY A 782 -18.65 -9.48 -37.44
CA GLY A 782 -18.43 -9.40 -38.89
C GLY A 782 -17.75 -10.60 -39.50
N THR A 783 -16.71 -10.40 -40.33
CA THR A 783 -15.98 -11.42 -41.06
C THR A 783 -14.56 -11.65 -40.54
N GLY A 784 -14.08 -10.80 -39.67
CA GLY A 784 -12.71 -10.85 -39.12
C GLY A 784 -12.38 -9.59 -38.34
N TYR A 785 -11.11 -9.32 -38.17
CA TYR A 785 -10.59 -8.16 -37.44
C TYR A 785 -9.31 -7.64 -38.12
N VAL A 786 -8.85 -6.46 -37.74
CA VAL A 786 -7.60 -5.88 -38.25
C VAL A 786 -6.48 -6.07 -37.22
N GLN A 787 -5.42 -6.78 -37.63
CA GLN A 787 -4.23 -7.02 -36.81
C GLN A 787 -3.15 -5.99 -37.07
N ASP A 788 -2.95 -5.07 -36.16
CA ASP A 788 -1.88 -4.07 -36.20
C ASP A 788 -0.68 -4.50 -35.34
N ASN A 789 0.34 -5.06 -35.97
CA ASN A 789 1.51 -5.65 -35.33
C ASN A 789 2.70 -4.68 -35.24
N ARG A 790 2.46 -3.38 -35.06
CA ARG A 790 3.56 -2.42 -34.99
C ARG A 790 4.41 -2.59 -33.69
N PRO A 791 5.73 -2.31 -33.79
CA PRO A 791 6.42 -1.66 -34.92
C PRO A 791 6.81 -2.59 -36.11
N ASN A 792 6.57 -3.90 -35.99
CA ASN A 792 7.07 -4.89 -36.95
C ASN A 792 6.06 -5.26 -38.07
N GLY A 793 5.47 -4.30 -38.70
CA GLY A 793 4.43 -4.47 -39.72
C GLY A 793 3.06 -4.16 -39.13
N GLY A 794 2.32 -3.31 -39.71
CA GLY A 794 1.02 -2.85 -39.23
C GLY A 794 0.40 -1.85 -40.15
N THR A 795 -0.65 -1.21 -39.69
CA THR A 795 -1.46 -0.34 -40.53
C THR A 795 -2.11 0.74 -39.68
N ASP A 796 -2.34 1.89 -40.27
CA ASP A 796 -3.36 2.80 -39.74
C ASP A 796 -4.73 2.19 -40.01
N ILE A 797 -5.66 2.36 -39.09
CA ILE A 797 -7.03 1.88 -39.23
C ILE A 797 -7.93 3.12 -39.24
N THR A 798 -8.48 3.45 -40.42
CA THR A 798 -9.31 4.63 -40.61
C THR A 798 -10.75 4.24 -40.85
N PHE A 799 -11.60 4.56 -39.92
CA PHE A 799 -13.04 4.40 -39.97
C PHE A 799 -13.69 5.63 -40.63
N LYS A 800 -14.64 5.39 -41.52
CA LYS A 800 -15.58 6.43 -41.96
C LYS A 800 -16.85 6.28 -41.16
N VAL A 801 -17.16 7.24 -40.34
CA VAL A 801 -18.32 7.23 -39.48
C VAL A 801 -19.34 8.27 -39.95
N ASN A 802 -20.62 7.94 -39.86
CA ASN A 802 -21.68 8.86 -40.14
C ASN A 802 -22.45 9.16 -38.85
N VAL A 803 -22.28 10.36 -38.35
CA VAL A 803 -22.85 10.84 -37.09
C VAL A 803 -24.24 11.43 -37.38
N PRO A 804 -25.34 10.87 -36.83
CA PRO A 804 -26.71 11.29 -37.18
C PRO A 804 -27.14 12.58 -36.48
N VAL A 805 -26.54 12.93 -35.37
CA VAL A 805 -26.86 14.10 -34.55
C VAL A 805 -25.58 14.65 -33.94
N GLU A 806 -25.40 15.96 -34.00
CA GLU A 806 -24.30 16.64 -33.30
C GLU A 806 -24.43 16.43 -31.80
N GLY A 807 -23.30 16.05 -31.14
CA GLY A 807 -23.27 15.84 -29.71
C GLY A 807 -21.96 15.21 -29.22
N ASP A 808 -21.94 14.86 -27.96
CA ASP A 808 -20.83 14.16 -27.33
C ASP A 808 -21.04 12.65 -27.41
N TYR A 809 -19.98 11.96 -27.81
CA TYR A 809 -19.94 10.52 -27.97
C TYR A 809 -18.82 9.92 -27.14
N LEU A 810 -19.09 8.79 -26.47
CA LEU A 810 -18.03 7.90 -25.93
C LEU A 810 -17.57 6.99 -27.07
N VAL A 811 -16.35 7.17 -27.46
CA VAL A 811 -15.69 6.39 -28.53
C VAL A 811 -14.80 5.32 -27.90
N SER A 812 -15.02 4.07 -28.28
CA SER A 812 -14.23 2.92 -27.79
C SER A 812 -14.10 1.87 -28.91
N ALA A 813 -13.26 0.88 -28.69
CA ALA A 813 -13.10 -0.24 -29.61
C ALA A 813 -13.30 -1.57 -28.91
N LEU A 814 -13.79 -2.57 -29.63
CA LEU A 814 -13.60 -3.97 -29.27
C LEU A 814 -12.22 -4.41 -29.78
N TYR A 815 -11.41 -4.94 -28.88
CA TYR A 815 -10.03 -5.27 -29.17
C TYR A 815 -9.57 -6.54 -28.45
N ASN A 816 -8.51 -7.11 -28.97
CA ASN A 816 -7.71 -8.11 -28.29
C ASN A 816 -6.24 -7.66 -28.33
N ASN A 817 -5.61 -7.67 -27.19
CA ASN A 817 -4.17 -7.54 -27.01
C ASN A 817 -3.69 -8.79 -26.26
N GLY A 818 -4.20 -9.94 -26.72
CA GLY A 818 -3.96 -11.24 -26.12
C GLY A 818 -2.49 -11.56 -26.08
N GLY A 819 -2.07 -12.20 -25.07
CA GLY A 819 -0.70 -12.45 -24.90
C GLY A 819 -0.39 -13.58 -23.97
N ASP A 820 0.86 -13.74 -23.85
CA ASP A 820 1.49 -14.63 -22.94
C ASP A 820 1.23 -14.15 -21.50
N THR A 821 0.59 -14.97 -20.71
CA THR A 821 0.27 -14.72 -19.30
C THR A 821 1.51 -14.67 -18.39
N THR A 822 2.70 -14.83 -18.94
CA THR A 822 3.93 -15.05 -18.16
C THR A 822 4.84 -13.84 -18.08
N SER A 823 4.58 -12.75 -18.79
CA SER A 823 5.54 -11.66 -18.83
C SER A 823 4.90 -10.29 -19.01
N GLY A 824 4.61 -9.65 -17.92
CA GLY A 824 4.37 -8.20 -17.86
C GLY A 824 3.11 -7.72 -18.60
N ASN A 825 2.54 -6.70 -18.06
CA ASN A 825 1.34 -6.07 -18.55
C ASN A 825 1.70 -5.10 -19.67
N TYR A 826 1.51 -5.47 -20.93
CA TYR A 826 1.75 -4.59 -22.06
C TYR A 826 0.47 -3.94 -22.55
N ALA A 827 0.44 -2.65 -22.67
CA ALA A 827 -0.61 -1.97 -23.39
C ALA A 827 -0.15 -1.61 -24.80
N ALA A 828 -1.03 -1.75 -25.78
CA ALA A 828 -0.85 -1.11 -27.07
C ALA A 828 -1.34 0.34 -26.98
N ILE A 829 -0.63 1.28 -27.59
CA ILE A 829 -1.01 2.70 -27.61
C ILE A 829 -1.18 3.15 -29.06
N ARG A 830 -2.26 3.89 -29.32
CA ARG A 830 -2.53 4.51 -30.62
C ARG A 830 -2.91 5.97 -30.46
N SER A 831 -2.33 6.82 -31.27
CA SER A 831 -2.88 8.16 -31.48
C SER A 831 -4.20 8.05 -32.21
N VAL A 832 -5.16 8.84 -31.82
CA VAL A 832 -6.50 8.92 -32.40
C VAL A 832 -6.61 10.25 -33.14
N LEU A 833 -6.84 10.19 -34.43
CA LEU A 833 -7.06 11.37 -35.25
C LEU A 833 -8.53 11.52 -35.59
N LEU A 834 -9.10 12.68 -35.38
CA LEU A 834 -10.42 13.07 -35.86
C LEU A 834 -10.27 13.97 -37.09
N ASP A 835 -10.75 13.52 -38.25
CA ASP A 835 -10.67 14.23 -39.53
C ASP A 835 -9.24 14.61 -39.94
N GLY A 836 -8.27 13.83 -39.48
CA GLY A 836 -6.86 13.98 -39.74
C GLY A 836 -6.08 14.84 -38.74
N GLU A 837 -6.77 15.46 -37.80
CA GLU A 837 -6.18 16.24 -36.70
C GLU A 837 -6.01 15.36 -35.45
N ASP A 838 -4.96 15.58 -34.68
CA ASP A 838 -4.70 14.83 -33.43
C ASP A 838 -5.76 15.15 -32.40
N TYR A 839 -6.45 14.12 -31.90
CA TYR A 839 -7.47 14.23 -30.87
C TYR A 839 -6.99 13.71 -29.52
N GLY A 840 -5.99 12.89 -29.48
CA GLY A 840 -5.42 12.29 -28.26
C GLY A 840 -4.94 10.86 -28.46
N THR A 841 -4.85 10.14 -27.35
CA THR A 841 -4.28 8.79 -27.34
C THR A 841 -5.25 7.80 -26.69
N MET A 842 -5.39 6.63 -27.27
CA MET A 842 -6.12 5.50 -26.69
C MET A 842 -5.15 4.36 -26.39
N SER A 843 -5.27 3.82 -25.20
CA SER A 843 -4.45 2.71 -24.72
C SER A 843 -5.28 1.44 -24.60
N PHE A 844 -4.68 0.31 -24.99
CA PHE A 844 -5.32 -0.99 -25.05
C PHE A 844 -4.54 -1.95 -24.17
N SER A 845 -5.06 -2.23 -22.97
CA SER A 845 -4.41 -3.14 -22.02
C SER A 845 -4.27 -4.56 -22.55
N ILE A 846 -3.42 -5.34 -21.91
CA ILE A 846 -3.36 -6.78 -22.16
C ILE A 846 -4.69 -7.41 -21.78
N THR A 847 -5.16 -8.38 -22.57
CA THR A 847 -6.43 -9.07 -22.34
C THR A 847 -6.26 -10.45 -21.68
N PHE A 848 -5.03 -10.90 -21.46
CA PHE A 848 -4.65 -12.19 -20.85
C PHE A 848 -5.18 -13.44 -21.56
N ASP A 849 -6.08 -13.29 -22.50
CA ASP A 849 -6.69 -14.40 -23.26
C ASP A 849 -6.92 -13.99 -24.72
N ASN A 850 -7.64 -14.85 -25.46
CA ASN A 850 -8.01 -14.64 -26.85
C ASN A 850 -9.47 -14.17 -27.01
N ALA A 851 -10.04 -13.48 -26.03
CA ALA A 851 -11.34 -12.82 -26.15
C ALA A 851 -11.20 -11.36 -26.58
N PHE A 852 -12.27 -10.79 -27.13
CA PHE A 852 -12.36 -9.38 -27.44
C PHE A 852 -13.04 -8.64 -26.29
N TYR A 853 -12.41 -7.54 -25.87
CA TYR A 853 -12.86 -6.71 -24.76
C TYR A 853 -13.02 -5.25 -25.20
N ARG A 854 -13.76 -4.51 -24.42
CA ARG A 854 -13.95 -3.08 -24.69
C ARG A 854 -12.72 -2.30 -24.19
N SER A 855 -12.22 -1.40 -25.03
CA SER A 855 -11.14 -0.48 -24.67
C SER A 855 -11.62 0.58 -23.66
N PRO A 856 -10.71 1.31 -23.01
CA PRO A 856 -11.03 2.61 -22.43
C PRO A 856 -11.82 3.46 -23.43
N ARG A 857 -12.68 4.32 -22.86
CA ARG A 857 -13.54 5.21 -23.64
C ARG A 857 -12.87 6.57 -23.77
N MET A 858 -13.09 7.22 -24.90
CA MET A 858 -12.66 8.59 -25.17
C MET A 858 -13.89 9.44 -25.52
N ARG A 859 -14.11 10.50 -24.78
CA ARG A 859 -15.18 11.45 -25.11
C ARG A 859 -14.77 12.27 -26.32
N MET A 860 -15.62 12.33 -27.33
CA MET A 860 -15.46 13.14 -28.53
C MET A 860 -16.70 13.96 -28.80
N HIS A 861 -16.52 15.26 -29.06
CA HIS A 861 -17.60 16.08 -29.63
C HIS A 861 -17.60 15.92 -31.14
N LEU A 862 -18.71 15.41 -31.71
CA LEU A 862 -18.84 15.15 -33.15
C LEU A 862 -20.01 15.95 -33.71
N THR A 863 -19.78 16.64 -34.84
CA THR A 863 -20.85 17.33 -35.57
C THR A 863 -21.67 16.32 -36.37
N GLU A 864 -22.92 16.72 -36.78
CA GLU A 864 -23.74 15.88 -37.68
C GLU A 864 -23.03 15.73 -39.06
N GLY A 865 -22.90 14.50 -39.55
CA GLY A 865 -22.30 14.22 -40.86
C GLY A 865 -21.25 13.13 -40.88
N GLU A 866 -20.47 13.12 -41.96
CA GLU A 866 -19.37 12.15 -42.14
C GLU A 866 -18.09 12.67 -41.51
N HIS A 867 -17.47 11.80 -40.69
CA HIS A 867 -16.17 12.00 -40.08
C HIS A 867 -15.22 10.84 -40.36
N THR A 868 -13.95 11.06 -40.14
CA THR A 868 -12.95 10.00 -40.14
C THR A 868 -12.32 9.89 -38.75
N ILE A 869 -12.29 8.68 -38.18
CA ILE A 869 -11.59 8.36 -36.95
C ILE A 869 -10.46 7.39 -37.31
N THR A 870 -9.19 7.81 -37.07
CA THR A 870 -8.03 7.03 -37.47
C THR A 870 -7.22 6.65 -36.23
N PHE A 871 -6.95 5.38 -36.06
CA PHE A 871 -5.99 4.86 -35.09
C PHE A 871 -4.64 4.72 -35.80
N THR A 872 -3.64 5.43 -35.32
CA THR A 872 -2.32 5.45 -35.96
C THR A 872 -1.18 5.30 -34.96
N TYR A 873 -0.06 4.83 -35.39
CA TYR A 873 1.17 4.68 -34.61
C TYR A 873 2.08 5.90 -34.81
N ASN A 874 1.59 7.09 -34.51
CA ASN A 874 2.39 8.31 -34.52
C ASN A 874 3.15 8.53 -33.22
N TYR A 875 2.78 7.78 -32.22
CA TYR A 875 3.37 7.92 -30.91
C TYR A 875 4.72 7.20 -30.86
N ASN A 876 5.81 7.95 -30.69
CA ASN A 876 7.12 7.42 -30.34
C ASN A 876 7.19 6.99 -28.87
N GLY A 877 6.06 6.51 -28.33
CA GLY A 877 5.98 5.95 -27.01
C GLY A 877 6.65 4.59 -27.04
N ASN A 878 7.83 4.56 -26.56
CA ASN A 878 8.44 3.31 -26.22
C ASN A 878 7.75 2.86 -24.95
N ILE A 879 6.85 1.92 -25.06
CA ILE A 879 6.25 1.24 -23.91
C ILE A 879 7.25 0.19 -23.52
N TYR A 880 7.80 0.37 -22.35
CA TYR A 880 8.74 -0.57 -21.79
C TYR A 880 8.12 -1.24 -20.57
N ASP A 881 8.16 -2.56 -20.61
CA ASP A 881 8.12 -3.35 -19.40
C ASP A 881 9.53 -3.45 -18.79
N GLN A 882 9.66 -4.12 -17.68
CA GLN A 882 10.94 -4.44 -17.02
C GLN A 882 11.99 -5.04 -17.97
N ASN A 883 11.57 -5.65 -19.08
CA ASN A 883 12.42 -6.33 -20.03
C ASN A 883 12.68 -5.50 -21.29
N MET A 884 12.21 -4.25 -21.34
CA MET A 884 12.37 -3.30 -22.46
C MET A 884 11.88 -3.87 -23.81
N ASN A 885 10.86 -4.71 -23.77
CA ASN A 885 10.38 -5.43 -24.93
C ASN A 885 9.36 -4.60 -25.73
N ILE A 886 9.84 -3.66 -26.53
CA ILE A 886 9.04 -2.83 -27.46
C ILE A 886 8.32 -3.62 -28.56
N SER A 887 8.57 -4.91 -28.70
CA SER A 887 7.99 -5.72 -29.78
C SER A 887 6.50 -6.02 -29.58
N ARG A 888 5.90 -5.65 -28.47
CA ARG A 888 4.53 -6.02 -28.09
C ARG A 888 3.52 -4.87 -28.08
N ASN A 889 3.61 -3.94 -28.99
CA ASN A 889 2.58 -2.92 -29.22
C ASN A 889 1.52 -3.43 -30.24
N ASN A 890 1.15 -4.70 -30.10
CA ASN A 890 0.21 -5.38 -31.00
C ASN A 890 -1.23 -5.06 -30.61
N LEU A 891 -2.07 -4.87 -31.62
CA LEU A 891 -3.49 -4.60 -31.44
C LEU A 891 -4.28 -5.38 -32.48
N ALA A 892 -5.19 -6.23 -32.05
CA ALA A 892 -6.25 -6.79 -32.89
C ALA A 892 -7.53 -5.97 -32.65
N MET A 893 -7.95 -5.17 -33.62
CA MET A 893 -9.15 -4.35 -33.51
C MET A 893 -10.28 -5.00 -34.30
N ASP A 894 -11.41 -5.24 -33.60
CA ASP A 894 -12.59 -5.85 -34.17
C ASP A 894 -13.63 -4.83 -34.56
N GLN A 895 -13.96 -3.88 -33.68
CA GLN A 895 -15.06 -2.97 -33.90
C GLN A 895 -14.77 -1.59 -33.27
N LEU A 896 -15.16 -0.52 -33.96
CA LEU A 896 -15.25 0.82 -33.37
C LEU A 896 -16.68 1.04 -32.90
N ILE A 897 -16.86 1.59 -31.69
CA ILE A 897 -18.14 1.83 -31.06
C ILE A 897 -18.23 3.30 -30.67
N LEU A 898 -19.27 3.99 -31.11
CA LEU A 898 -19.61 5.35 -30.70
C LEU A 898 -20.96 5.31 -29.98
N GLU A 899 -20.99 5.78 -28.75
CA GLU A 899 -22.21 5.88 -27.94
C GLU A 899 -22.54 7.35 -27.71
N ASP A 900 -23.72 7.76 -28.19
CA ASP A 900 -24.26 9.11 -27.96
C ASP A 900 -24.57 9.30 -26.48
N ILE A 901 -23.90 10.25 -25.86
CA ILE A 901 -24.08 10.64 -24.44
C ILE A 901 -24.64 12.04 -24.28
N SER A 902 -25.21 12.61 -25.34
CA SER A 902 -25.75 13.99 -25.34
C SER A 902 -26.86 14.21 -24.30
N THR A 903 -27.46 13.13 -23.82
CA THR A 903 -28.45 13.17 -22.71
C THR A 903 -27.79 12.88 -21.34
N MET A 904 -26.49 12.61 -21.27
CA MET A 904 -25.79 12.44 -20.04
C MET A 904 -25.57 13.79 -19.35
N SER A 905 -26.03 13.93 -18.13
CA SER A 905 -25.69 15.09 -17.31
C SER A 905 -24.26 14.90 -16.82
N VAL A 906 -23.34 15.68 -17.34
CA VAL A 906 -21.94 15.69 -16.89
C VAL A 906 -21.85 16.64 -15.70
N VAL A 907 -21.31 16.18 -14.59
CA VAL A 907 -20.78 17.07 -13.55
C VAL A 907 -19.54 17.71 -14.15
N GLU A 908 -19.66 18.94 -14.63
CA GLU A 908 -18.48 19.69 -15.09
C GLU A 908 -17.53 19.85 -13.91
N SER A 909 -16.27 19.46 -14.11
CA SER A 909 -15.23 19.82 -13.15
C SER A 909 -15.19 21.34 -13.02
N PRO A 910 -15.18 21.90 -11.80
CA PRO A 910 -15.18 23.35 -11.60
C PRO A 910 -13.92 24.04 -12.14
N VAL A 911 -12.93 23.29 -12.58
CA VAL A 911 -11.64 23.82 -13.04
C VAL A 911 -11.37 23.36 -14.46
N GLN A 912 -11.72 24.17 -15.45
CA GLN A 912 -11.11 24.07 -16.77
C GLN A 912 -9.68 24.64 -16.67
N LEU A 913 -8.72 23.78 -16.41
CA LEU A 913 -7.32 24.14 -16.48
C LEU A 913 -6.89 24.16 -17.94
N GLY A 914 -6.78 25.37 -18.49
CA GLY A 914 -6.08 25.59 -19.75
C GLY A 914 -4.58 25.32 -19.57
N LEU A 915 -4.22 24.06 -19.39
CA LEU A 915 -2.86 23.63 -19.62
C LEU A 915 -2.70 23.56 -21.14
N ASP A 916 -1.94 24.50 -21.69
CA ASP A 916 -1.50 24.40 -23.07
C ASP A 916 -0.73 23.08 -23.18
N GLY A 917 -1.32 22.10 -23.86
CA GLY A 917 -0.64 20.84 -24.17
C GLY A 917 0.69 21.12 -24.85
N PRO A 918 1.59 20.13 -24.93
CA PRO A 918 2.90 20.34 -25.55
C PRO A 918 2.71 20.94 -26.93
N GLU A 919 3.36 22.10 -27.16
CA GLU A 919 3.53 22.60 -28.52
C GLU A 919 4.08 21.44 -29.36
N THR A 920 3.43 21.17 -30.48
CA THR A 920 3.76 20.09 -31.39
C THR A 920 5.27 19.94 -31.50
N VAL A 921 5.80 18.81 -30.99
CA VAL A 921 7.22 18.49 -31.18
C VAL A 921 7.44 18.31 -32.66
N GLU A 922 8.07 19.30 -33.31
CA GLU A 922 8.54 19.15 -34.69
C GLU A 922 9.43 17.90 -34.73
N THR A 923 8.97 16.88 -35.42
CA THR A 923 9.75 15.70 -35.75
C THR A 923 10.89 16.14 -36.64
N ASN A 924 12.07 16.38 -36.09
CA ASN A 924 13.28 16.41 -36.85
C ASN A 924 13.56 15.01 -37.38
N SER A 925 13.35 14.84 -38.68
CA SER A 925 13.62 13.66 -39.52
C SER A 925 15.06 13.19 -39.42
#